data_509c885037af836bcfae8ce297d17a60
#
_entry.id   509c885037af836bcfae8ce297d17a60
#
_cell.length_a   1.000
_cell.length_b   1.000
_cell.length_c   1.000
_cell.angle_alpha   90.00
_cell.angle_beta   90.00
_cell.angle_gamma   90.00
#
_symmetry.space_group_name_H-M   'P 1'
#
loop_
_entity.id
_entity.type
_entity.pdbx_description
1 polymer ?
#
loop_
_entity_poly.entity_id
_entity_poly.type
_entity_poly.pdbx_seq_one_letter_code
_entity_poly.pdbx_strand_id
1 'polypeptide(L)'
;MAKDTIKTIDPEYEKAFKKAIDEIVEAVSTPNEKETDADIHQCEVSGLATYVQNCFDKSVAARQEIENKWVEALRQYKGVYSPEVLSRMNKYRAKAFIRITRAKVRTIDSRLSDLLFPANGDKNWSVEPTPIPEFGDKKMAAILQLWKEESGQDATRETLELLMTEEAKKQARKMSKVIEDQLVELKYREIMRNVIHSGNVYGTGVLKGPLVTISENHQYYKQVSKNGKETWMLQEHDTITPFIEYVRLWDVYPDMSSENLDDCRYIVQRRKMDKHELINLSKRSDFDAETILKYLAEFPDGDYQKMGFETELSSLGDIIEAQDAAGSNSKKYEVLEFWGYVDAHDLETHGVDIPFEKKAQIELMANIWVLGDHVIKAALSPVEGIKWPYFFYYYDKDETSLFGEGIPSIMKDIQDLVNSSFRAMLDNAAISAGPQVEVNLDLLSEDEDPRDFYPFKVWLRTGEGADASNPAIRQLQIQTNSADYLNMIELFRTYGDEITSIPRTMWGEPTGTNARTSGGISMLLGNANITIKDQVKNFDDGITKPFITAMYYWNMQFNSDEDIKGDYAVVARGSSSLIAKEVRSQALIQFAQMTGNELDMGTVKRPAMIRAIAESLDLSGENLVYTDKEIEVRNQQQQQAAQEERQWMSEMVEVAREYGISPSSMLDSLRMMRRELNENPNPPAGFTGSDELMGATDVESMENPAGPSNPEGPSE
;
A
#
# COMPACT_ATOMS: atom_id res chain seq x y z
N MET A 1 -29.42 -33.75 -7.87
CA MET A 1 -28.62 -34.93 -7.60
C MET A 1 -27.55 -35.01 -8.70
N ALA A 2 -26.49 -34.31 -8.57
CA ALA A 2 -25.27 -34.40 -9.36
C ALA A 2 -24.22 -35.06 -8.47
N LYS A 3 -23.75 -36.21 -8.87
CA LYS A 3 -22.66 -36.94 -8.18
C LYS A 3 -21.35 -36.27 -8.50
N ASP A 4 -20.76 -35.63 -7.49
CA ASP A 4 -19.38 -35.19 -7.53
C ASP A 4 -18.46 -36.40 -7.74
N THR A 5 -17.85 -36.44 -8.90
CA THR A 5 -16.83 -37.42 -9.23
C THR A 5 -15.49 -36.88 -8.72
N ILE A 6 -15.13 -37.27 -7.52
CA ILE A 6 -13.77 -37.09 -6.99
C ILE A 6 -12.83 -37.84 -7.93
N LYS A 7 -12.04 -37.13 -8.73
CA LYS A 7 -10.87 -37.68 -9.39
C LYS A 7 -9.80 -37.89 -8.33
N THR A 8 -9.83 -39.08 -7.72
CA THR A 8 -8.66 -39.61 -6.99
C THR A 8 -7.58 -39.80 -8.03
N ILE A 9 -6.45 -39.15 -7.87
CA ILE A 9 -5.23 -39.43 -8.64
C ILE A 9 -4.95 -40.93 -8.46
N ASP A 10 -4.78 -41.62 -9.55
CA ASP A 10 -4.59 -43.06 -9.55
C ASP A 10 -3.33 -43.40 -8.73
N PRO A 11 -3.43 -44.25 -7.69
CA PRO A 11 -2.27 -44.59 -6.84
C PRO A 11 -1.11 -45.20 -7.60
N GLU A 12 -1.36 -45.72 -8.79
CA GLU A 12 -0.31 -46.20 -9.71
C GLU A 12 0.48 -45.04 -10.34
N TYR A 13 -0.19 -43.92 -10.61
CA TYR A 13 0.47 -42.71 -11.14
C TYR A 13 1.38 -42.04 -10.11
N GLU A 14 0.95 -42.01 -8.87
CA GLU A 14 1.75 -41.46 -7.74
C GLU A 14 2.97 -42.36 -7.45
N LYS A 15 2.82 -43.68 -7.56
CA LYS A 15 3.93 -44.63 -7.44
C LYS A 15 4.90 -44.57 -8.63
N ALA A 16 4.39 -44.44 -9.85
CA ALA A 16 5.23 -44.30 -11.04
C ALA A 16 6.00 -42.97 -11.01
N PHE A 17 5.36 -41.89 -10.57
CA PHE A 17 5.97 -40.56 -10.44
C PHE A 17 7.03 -40.52 -9.34
N LYS A 18 6.75 -41.13 -8.19
CA LYS A 18 7.73 -41.24 -7.10
C LYS A 18 8.93 -42.10 -7.52
N LYS A 19 8.70 -43.20 -8.25
CA LYS A 19 9.76 -44.07 -8.77
C LYS A 19 10.62 -43.33 -9.81
N ALA A 20 10.02 -42.51 -10.67
CA ALA A 20 10.75 -41.70 -11.64
C ALA A 20 11.59 -40.59 -10.94
N ILE A 21 11.09 -40.00 -9.88
CA ILE A 21 11.86 -39.03 -9.07
C ILE A 21 13.02 -39.74 -8.34
N ASP A 22 12.78 -40.91 -7.74
CA ASP A 22 13.82 -41.63 -7.03
C ASP A 22 14.92 -42.12 -8.00
N GLU A 23 14.56 -42.58 -9.21
CA GLU A 23 15.49 -42.95 -10.28
C GLU A 23 16.30 -41.74 -10.79
N ILE A 24 15.70 -40.54 -10.90
CA ILE A 24 16.40 -39.34 -11.30
C ILE A 24 17.32 -38.82 -10.15
N VAL A 25 16.86 -38.89 -8.89
CA VAL A 25 17.68 -38.53 -7.74
C VAL A 25 18.85 -39.51 -7.57
N GLU A 26 18.67 -40.77 -7.85
CA GLU A 26 19.74 -41.78 -7.80
C GLU A 26 20.74 -41.58 -8.96
N ALA A 27 20.28 -41.23 -10.16
CA ALA A 27 21.14 -40.90 -11.30
C ALA A 27 21.96 -39.62 -11.10
N VAL A 28 21.43 -38.62 -10.33
CA VAL A 28 22.14 -37.38 -10.01
C VAL A 28 23.10 -37.54 -8.82
N SER A 29 22.91 -38.59 -7.99
CA SER A 29 23.69 -38.81 -6.76
C SER A 29 24.91 -39.73 -6.95
N THR A 30 25.03 -40.42 -8.07
CA THR A 30 26.20 -41.27 -8.38
C THR A 30 27.13 -40.54 -9.35
N PRO A 31 28.38 -40.24 -8.96
CA PRO A 31 29.38 -39.80 -9.93
C PRO A 31 29.77 -40.98 -10.81
N ASN A 32 29.17 -41.09 -12.00
CA ASN A 32 29.60 -42.05 -13.01
C ASN A 32 30.84 -41.52 -13.72
N GLU A 33 32.02 -41.97 -13.27
CA GLU A 33 33.19 -42.02 -14.12
C GLU A 33 32.97 -43.12 -15.15
N LYS A 34 32.95 -42.75 -16.42
CA LYS A 34 32.90 -43.54 -17.64
C LYS A 34 31.51 -43.74 -18.27
N GLU A 35 31.20 -42.76 -19.11
CA GLU A 35 30.67 -43.15 -20.45
C GLU A 35 31.13 -42.08 -21.45
N THR A 36 32.00 -42.57 -22.33
CA THR A 36 32.43 -41.93 -23.55
C THR A 36 31.29 -41.83 -24.55
N ASP A 37 31.19 -40.66 -25.16
CA ASP A 37 30.63 -40.41 -26.49
C ASP A 37 29.49 -41.31 -26.94
N ALA A 38 28.26 -41.02 -26.53
CA ALA A 38 27.08 -41.34 -27.31
C ALA A 38 25.91 -40.44 -26.89
N ASP A 39 25.48 -39.63 -27.82
CA ASP A 39 24.16 -38.99 -27.87
C ASP A 39 23.74 -38.12 -26.67
N ILE A 40 24.45 -37.04 -26.44
CA ILE A 40 23.84 -35.84 -25.91
C ILE A 40 22.92 -35.34 -27.01
N HIS A 41 21.63 -35.68 -26.91
CA HIS A 41 20.61 -34.92 -27.62
C HIS A 41 20.73 -33.47 -27.14
N GLN A 42 21.49 -32.68 -27.88
CA GLN A 42 21.45 -31.24 -27.76
C GLN A 42 19.99 -30.83 -27.86
N CYS A 43 19.40 -30.32 -26.77
CA CYS A 43 18.10 -29.68 -26.83
C CYS A 43 18.21 -28.63 -27.94
N GLU A 44 17.41 -28.75 -28.99
CA GLU A 44 17.41 -27.77 -30.08
C GLU A 44 17.08 -26.42 -29.52
N VAL A 45 17.95 -25.42 -29.74
CA VAL A 45 17.73 -24.06 -29.32
C VAL A 45 16.50 -23.53 -30.04
N SER A 46 15.48 -23.19 -29.28
CA SER A 46 14.20 -22.74 -29.83
C SER A 46 14.38 -21.32 -30.43
N GLY A 47 13.89 -21.09 -31.65
CA GLY A 47 13.84 -19.77 -32.27
C GLY A 47 13.12 -18.74 -31.39
N LEU A 48 12.13 -19.18 -30.63
CA LEU A 48 11.35 -18.38 -29.69
C LEU A 48 12.20 -17.96 -28.46
N ALA A 49 13.05 -18.86 -27.93
CA ALA A 49 13.97 -18.52 -26.83
C ALA A 49 14.97 -17.44 -27.27
N THR A 50 15.52 -17.60 -28.48
CA THR A 50 16.44 -16.61 -29.08
C THR A 50 15.76 -15.26 -29.26
N TYR A 51 14.49 -15.23 -29.66
CA TYR A 51 13.72 -13.99 -29.78
C TYR A 51 13.57 -13.29 -28.42
N VAL A 52 13.19 -14.02 -27.36
CA VAL A 52 13.05 -13.48 -26.00
C VAL A 52 14.39 -12.94 -25.48
N GLN A 53 15.48 -13.67 -25.66
CA GLN A 53 16.84 -13.23 -25.27
C GLN A 53 17.24 -11.95 -26.02
N ASN A 54 17.02 -11.86 -27.33
CA ASN A 54 17.30 -10.66 -28.09
C ASN A 54 16.51 -9.45 -27.60
N CYS A 55 15.25 -9.63 -27.22
CA CYS A 55 14.42 -8.59 -26.63
C CYS A 55 15.00 -8.15 -25.26
N PHE A 56 15.42 -9.10 -24.44
CA PHE A 56 16.05 -8.84 -23.14
C PHE A 56 17.36 -8.08 -23.30
N ASP A 57 18.28 -8.52 -24.17
CA ASP A 57 19.57 -7.89 -24.41
C ASP A 57 19.43 -6.46 -24.92
N LYS A 58 18.48 -6.21 -25.82
CA LYS A 58 18.17 -4.84 -26.29
C LYS A 58 17.74 -3.94 -25.13
N SER A 59 16.87 -4.46 -24.25
CA SER A 59 16.40 -3.70 -23.09
C SER A 59 17.51 -3.47 -22.08
N VAL A 60 18.39 -4.45 -21.84
CA VAL A 60 19.57 -4.32 -20.96
C VAL A 60 20.49 -3.22 -21.46
N ALA A 61 20.82 -3.24 -22.76
CA ALA A 61 21.72 -2.23 -23.34
C ALA A 61 21.14 -0.81 -23.27
N ALA A 62 19.84 -0.66 -23.56
CA ALA A 62 19.17 0.65 -23.56
C ALA A 62 18.95 1.19 -22.12
N ARG A 63 18.84 0.31 -21.12
CA ARG A 63 18.54 0.68 -19.73
C ARG A 63 19.77 1.05 -18.89
N GLN A 64 20.97 0.82 -19.37
CA GLN A 64 22.20 0.97 -18.60
C GLN A 64 22.40 2.37 -17.98
N GLU A 65 22.08 3.43 -18.72
CA GLU A 65 22.17 4.80 -18.19
C GLU A 65 21.15 5.07 -17.10
N ILE A 66 19.95 4.53 -17.23
CA ILE A 66 18.87 4.67 -16.26
C ILE A 66 19.21 3.88 -14.98
N GLU A 67 19.80 2.70 -15.09
CA GLU A 67 20.29 1.92 -13.95
C GLU A 67 21.33 2.70 -13.12
N ASN A 68 22.25 3.39 -13.77
CA ASN A 68 23.21 4.26 -13.10
C ASN A 68 22.49 5.39 -12.32
N LYS A 69 21.47 6.02 -12.88
CA LYS A 69 20.65 7.02 -12.18
C LYS A 69 19.96 6.42 -10.95
N TRP A 70 19.44 5.20 -11.04
CA TRP A 70 18.80 4.51 -9.90
C TRP A 70 19.80 4.15 -8.80
N VAL A 71 21.03 3.72 -9.15
CA VAL A 71 22.11 3.47 -8.17
C VAL A 71 22.45 4.76 -7.44
N GLU A 72 22.59 5.87 -8.15
CA GLU A 72 22.85 7.18 -7.55
C GLU A 72 21.70 7.62 -6.63
N ALA A 73 20.46 7.47 -7.07
CA ALA A 73 19.27 7.75 -6.26
C ALA A 73 19.25 6.94 -4.96
N LEU A 74 19.59 5.65 -5.02
CA LEU A 74 19.67 4.80 -3.84
C LEU A 74 20.83 5.20 -2.92
N ARG A 75 21.99 5.55 -3.46
CA ARG A 75 23.13 6.07 -2.67
C ARG A 75 22.74 7.33 -1.92
N GLN A 76 22.09 8.25 -2.60
CA GLN A 76 21.60 9.50 -2.00
C GLN A 76 20.57 9.23 -0.89
N TYR A 77 19.60 8.32 -1.12
CA TYR A 77 18.62 7.93 -0.11
C TYR A 77 19.28 7.27 1.12
N LYS A 78 20.29 6.39 0.91
CA LYS A 78 21.06 5.76 1.98
C LYS A 78 22.05 6.70 2.65
N GLY A 79 22.45 7.79 2.01
CA GLY A 79 23.42 8.75 2.49
C GLY A 79 24.86 8.25 2.37
N VAL A 80 25.18 7.65 1.25
CA VAL A 80 26.50 7.08 0.93
C VAL A 80 27.04 7.79 -0.31
N TYR A 81 28.27 8.27 -0.25
CA TYR A 81 28.96 8.84 -1.41
C TYR A 81 29.36 7.76 -2.41
N SER A 82 29.38 8.11 -3.69
CA SER A 82 29.93 7.21 -4.70
C SER A 82 31.44 6.99 -4.48
N PRO A 83 31.98 5.82 -4.85
CA PRO A 83 33.41 5.53 -4.73
C PRO A 83 34.31 6.57 -5.43
N GLU A 84 33.83 7.11 -6.55
CA GLU A 84 34.53 8.16 -7.30
C GLU A 84 34.64 9.47 -6.51
N VAL A 85 33.53 9.90 -5.89
CA VAL A 85 33.52 11.11 -5.06
C VAL A 85 34.43 10.91 -3.84
N LEU A 86 34.36 9.71 -3.19
CA LEU A 86 35.22 9.39 -2.05
C LEU A 86 36.71 9.37 -2.42
N SER A 87 37.07 8.90 -3.61
CA SER A 87 38.48 8.88 -4.07
C SER A 87 39.02 10.28 -4.32
N ARG A 88 38.19 11.22 -4.76
CA ARG A 88 38.55 12.63 -4.96
C ARG A 88 38.62 13.42 -3.67
N MET A 89 38.02 12.94 -2.58
CA MET A 89 38.06 13.60 -1.28
C MET A 89 39.39 13.38 -0.58
N ASN A 90 40.01 14.48 -0.14
CA ASN A 90 41.23 14.39 0.65
C ASN A 90 40.98 13.62 1.96
N LYS A 91 41.98 12.83 2.37
CA LYS A 91 41.93 12.00 3.60
C LYS A 91 41.59 12.80 4.87
N TYR A 92 41.99 14.07 4.92
CA TYR A 92 41.84 14.93 6.09
C TYR A 92 40.56 15.75 6.10
N ARG A 93 39.76 15.69 5.04
CA ARG A 93 38.47 16.42 4.96
C ARG A 93 37.30 15.65 5.58
N ALA A 94 36.33 16.37 6.12
CA ALA A 94 35.09 15.79 6.63
C ALA A 94 34.36 15.02 5.55
N LYS A 95 33.86 13.82 5.89
CA LYS A 95 33.08 12.93 4.98
C LYS A 95 31.62 12.80 5.41
N ALA A 96 31.11 13.81 6.12
CA ALA A 96 29.74 13.79 6.61
C ALA A 96 28.73 13.91 5.47
N PHE A 97 27.61 13.18 5.57
CA PHE A 97 26.50 13.22 4.65
C PHE A 97 25.20 13.54 5.40
N ILE A 98 24.49 14.57 5.01
CA ILE A 98 23.20 14.96 5.60
C ILE A 98 22.09 14.31 4.80
N ARG A 99 21.27 13.44 5.40
CA ARG A 99 20.25 12.63 4.71
C ARG A 99 18.91 13.38 4.57
N ILE A 100 18.87 14.54 3.93
CA ILE A 100 17.65 15.34 3.75
C ILE A 100 16.67 14.60 2.83
N THR A 101 17.17 14.06 1.72
CA THR A 101 16.38 13.31 0.75
C THR A 101 15.63 12.14 1.40
N ARG A 102 16.28 11.41 2.31
CA ARG A 102 15.64 10.30 3.03
C ARG A 102 14.46 10.76 3.88
N ALA A 103 14.57 11.92 4.53
CA ALA A 103 13.48 12.48 5.33
C ALA A 103 12.27 12.80 4.45
N LYS A 104 12.49 13.44 3.29
CA LYS A 104 11.42 13.76 2.33
C LYS A 104 10.74 12.52 1.76
N VAL A 105 11.49 11.51 1.32
CA VAL A 105 10.92 10.24 0.82
C VAL A 105 10.04 9.59 1.88
N ARG A 106 10.52 9.48 3.13
CA ARG A 106 9.73 8.88 4.22
C ARG A 106 8.44 9.64 4.52
N THR A 107 8.50 10.96 4.44
CA THR A 107 7.31 11.80 4.65
C THR A 107 6.25 11.53 3.59
N ILE A 108 6.65 11.48 2.33
CA ILE A 108 5.72 11.19 1.22
C ILE A 108 5.23 9.75 1.27
N ASP A 109 6.10 8.76 1.55
CA ASP A 109 5.70 7.36 1.71
C ASP A 109 4.56 7.22 2.75
N SER A 110 4.74 7.84 3.91
CA SER A 110 3.73 7.82 4.98
C SER A 110 2.45 8.52 4.55
N ARG A 111 2.57 9.70 3.95
CA ARG A 111 1.41 10.50 3.54
C ARG A 111 0.59 9.82 2.44
N LEU A 112 1.25 9.31 1.40
CA LEU A 112 0.56 8.58 0.33
C LEU A 112 -0.09 7.30 0.86
N SER A 113 0.60 6.57 1.75
CA SER A 113 0.02 5.38 2.36
C SER A 113 -1.23 5.69 3.19
N ASP A 114 -1.23 6.78 3.97
CA ASP A 114 -2.38 7.18 4.78
C ASP A 114 -3.55 7.66 3.93
N LEU A 115 -3.26 8.34 2.81
CA LEU A 115 -4.28 8.88 1.91
C LEU A 115 -4.90 7.80 1.02
N LEU A 116 -4.09 6.88 0.50
CA LEU A 116 -4.54 5.80 -0.39
C LEU A 116 -5.18 4.63 0.37
N PHE A 117 -4.71 4.38 1.60
CA PHE A 117 -5.14 3.26 2.43
C PHE A 117 -5.49 3.69 3.85
N PRO A 118 -6.53 4.51 4.03
CA PRO A 118 -6.93 4.99 5.33
C PRO A 118 -7.31 3.86 6.28
N ALA A 119 -7.07 4.04 7.58
CA ALA A 119 -7.28 3.02 8.61
C ALA A 119 -8.77 2.70 8.84
N ASN A 120 -9.66 3.63 8.52
CA ASN A 120 -11.10 3.51 8.67
C ASN A 120 -11.80 2.56 7.68
N GLY A 121 -11.05 1.94 6.77
CA GLY A 121 -11.60 0.99 5.79
C GLY A 121 -12.25 1.64 4.57
N ASP A 122 -12.17 2.96 4.43
CA ASP A 122 -12.63 3.62 3.21
C ASP A 122 -11.83 3.18 1.99
N LYS A 123 -12.55 3.01 0.88
CA LYS A 123 -11.96 2.58 -0.40
C LYS A 123 -11.63 3.80 -1.26
N ASN A 124 -10.46 3.78 -1.87
CA ASN A 124 -10.07 4.78 -2.87
C ASN A 124 -10.64 4.48 -4.27
N TRP A 125 -11.47 3.44 -4.40
CA TRP A 125 -12.08 3.02 -5.65
C TRP A 125 -13.54 2.59 -5.43
N SER A 126 -14.32 2.59 -6.51
CA SER A 126 -15.67 2.03 -6.55
C SER A 126 -15.93 1.36 -7.89
N VAL A 127 -16.81 0.37 -7.87
CA VAL A 127 -17.39 -0.23 -9.06
C VAL A 127 -18.77 0.34 -9.22
N GLU A 128 -19.03 0.96 -10.34
CA GLU A 128 -20.31 1.60 -10.67
C GLU A 128 -20.88 0.98 -11.94
N PRO A 129 -22.20 0.85 -12.07
CA PRO A 129 -22.79 0.41 -13.33
C PRO A 129 -22.48 1.44 -14.43
N THR A 130 -22.32 0.98 -15.65
CA THR A 130 -22.28 1.87 -16.82
C THR A 130 -23.57 2.67 -16.91
N PRO A 131 -23.56 3.86 -17.53
CA PRO A 131 -24.76 4.70 -17.65
C PRO A 131 -25.94 4.00 -18.32
N ILE A 132 -25.68 3.05 -19.20
CA ILE A 132 -26.67 2.21 -19.87
C ILE A 132 -26.25 0.76 -19.64
N PRO A 133 -26.67 0.13 -18.51
CA PRO A 133 -26.24 -1.24 -18.20
C PRO A 133 -26.88 -2.22 -19.18
N GLU A 134 -26.08 -3.09 -19.78
CA GLU A 134 -26.54 -4.17 -20.64
C GLU A 134 -26.84 -5.42 -19.82
N PHE A 135 -28.07 -5.91 -19.91
CA PHE A 135 -28.50 -7.16 -19.29
C PHE A 135 -28.80 -8.20 -20.35
N GLY A 136 -28.40 -9.43 -20.13
CA GLY A 136 -28.81 -10.54 -20.96
C GLY A 136 -30.32 -10.78 -20.88
N ASP A 137 -30.93 -11.23 -21.98
CA ASP A 137 -32.37 -11.44 -22.13
C ASP A 137 -33.01 -12.23 -20.97
N LYS A 138 -32.30 -13.23 -20.43
CA LYS A 138 -32.79 -14.03 -19.29
C LYS A 138 -32.92 -13.24 -18.00
N LYS A 139 -31.94 -12.38 -17.69
CA LYS A 139 -31.95 -11.53 -16.49
C LYS A 139 -33.03 -10.43 -16.63
N MET A 140 -33.16 -9.84 -17.82
CA MET A 140 -34.19 -8.86 -18.10
C MET A 140 -35.61 -9.45 -17.94
N ALA A 141 -35.83 -10.65 -18.43
CA ALA A 141 -37.11 -11.35 -18.25
C ALA A 141 -37.42 -11.64 -16.77
N ALA A 142 -36.43 -12.03 -15.99
CA ALA A 142 -36.55 -12.26 -14.55
C ALA A 142 -36.92 -10.96 -13.78
N ILE A 143 -36.25 -9.85 -14.09
CA ILE A 143 -36.55 -8.53 -13.48
C ILE A 143 -37.97 -8.09 -13.78
N LEU A 144 -38.41 -8.24 -15.03
CA LEU A 144 -39.79 -7.91 -15.45
C LEU A 144 -40.80 -8.80 -14.75
N GLN A 145 -40.52 -10.08 -14.58
CA GLN A 145 -41.40 -11.02 -13.90
C GLN A 145 -41.55 -10.65 -12.41
N LEU A 146 -40.44 -10.38 -11.71
CA LEU A 146 -40.49 -9.93 -10.32
C LEU A 146 -41.27 -8.63 -10.14
N TRP A 147 -41.08 -7.66 -11.03
CA TRP A 147 -41.84 -6.42 -11.00
C TRP A 147 -43.33 -6.65 -11.19
N LYS A 148 -43.70 -7.54 -12.13
CA LYS A 148 -45.10 -7.88 -12.40
C LYS A 148 -45.77 -8.61 -11.22
N GLU A 149 -44.99 -9.43 -10.49
CA GLU A 149 -45.46 -10.09 -9.26
C GLU A 149 -45.65 -9.11 -8.11
N GLU A 150 -44.75 -8.11 -7.95
CA GLU A 150 -44.86 -7.10 -6.87
C GLU A 150 -45.87 -6.00 -7.15
N SER A 151 -45.90 -5.45 -8.37
CA SER A 151 -46.71 -4.27 -8.71
C SER A 151 -48.06 -4.61 -9.36
N GLY A 152 -48.19 -5.83 -9.89
CA GLY A 152 -49.39 -6.25 -10.65
C GLY A 152 -49.59 -5.52 -11.99
N GLN A 153 -48.63 -4.70 -12.43
CA GLN A 153 -48.68 -3.92 -13.66
C GLN A 153 -47.48 -4.22 -14.56
N ASP A 154 -47.66 -4.03 -15.86
CA ASP A 154 -46.54 -4.11 -16.80
C ASP A 154 -45.60 -2.87 -16.63
N ALA A 155 -44.30 -3.09 -16.64
CA ALA A 155 -43.34 -2.01 -16.46
C ALA A 155 -43.34 -1.04 -17.64
N THR A 156 -43.40 0.27 -17.35
CA THR A 156 -43.16 1.29 -18.37
C THR A 156 -41.67 1.38 -18.69
N ARG A 157 -41.35 2.02 -19.84
CA ARG A 157 -39.92 2.16 -20.23
C ARG A 157 -39.07 2.86 -19.15
N GLU A 158 -39.62 3.91 -18.54
CA GLU A 158 -38.95 4.67 -17.49
C GLU A 158 -38.75 3.83 -16.20
N THR A 159 -39.76 3.05 -15.81
CA THR A 159 -39.68 2.14 -14.67
C THR A 159 -38.72 1.00 -14.93
N LEU A 160 -38.63 0.52 -16.17
CA LEU A 160 -37.65 -0.50 -16.56
C LEU A 160 -36.22 0.03 -16.44
N GLU A 161 -35.94 1.23 -16.94
CA GLU A 161 -34.63 1.86 -16.83
C GLU A 161 -34.21 2.07 -15.36
N LEU A 162 -35.16 2.46 -14.50
CA LEU A 162 -34.90 2.58 -13.05
C LEU A 162 -34.57 1.23 -12.41
N LEU A 163 -35.38 0.19 -12.69
CA LEU A 163 -35.16 -1.15 -12.15
C LEU A 163 -33.83 -1.76 -12.61
N MET A 164 -33.50 -1.60 -13.88
CA MET A 164 -32.20 -2.02 -14.42
C MET A 164 -31.05 -1.32 -13.72
N THR A 165 -31.18 -0.01 -13.50
CA THR A 165 -30.15 0.76 -12.80
C THR A 165 -30.00 0.35 -11.33
N GLU A 166 -31.11 0.07 -10.64
CA GLU A 166 -31.06 -0.40 -9.25
C GLU A 166 -30.45 -1.80 -9.11
N GLU A 167 -30.85 -2.74 -9.99
CA GLU A 167 -30.26 -4.08 -9.97
C GLU A 167 -28.77 -4.05 -10.37
N ALA A 168 -28.39 -3.23 -11.36
CA ALA A 168 -26.99 -3.02 -11.72
C ALA A 168 -26.18 -2.46 -10.54
N LYS A 169 -26.73 -1.50 -9.79
CA LYS A 169 -26.09 -0.98 -8.57
C LYS A 169 -25.92 -2.03 -7.49
N LYS A 170 -26.90 -2.92 -7.34
CA LYS A 170 -26.86 -4.00 -6.36
C LYS A 170 -25.79 -5.04 -6.72
N GLN A 171 -25.72 -5.42 -7.99
CA GLN A 171 -24.70 -6.33 -8.50
C GLN A 171 -23.30 -5.71 -8.44
N ALA A 172 -23.14 -4.42 -8.81
CA ALA A 172 -21.88 -3.68 -8.68
C ALA A 172 -21.37 -3.63 -7.23
N ARG A 173 -22.27 -3.48 -6.25
CA ARG A 173 -21.92 -3.56 -4.83
C ARG A 173 -21.46 -4.95 -4.41
N LYS A 174 -22.06 -6.02 -4.94
CA LYS A 174 -21.62 -7.40 -4.71
C LYS A 174 -20.21 -7.61 -5.29
N MET A 175 -19.98 -7.22 -6.55
CA MET A 175 -18.66 -7.28 -7.20
C MET A 175 -17.62 -6.50 -6.40
N SER A 176 -17.94 -5.28 -5.96
CA SER A 176 -17.04 -4.48 -5.13
C SER A 176 -16.66 -5.15 -3.81
N LYS A 177 -17.59 -5.90 -3.19
CA LYS A 177 -17.31 -6.69 -1.98
C LYS A 177 -16.39 -7.86 -2.25
N VAL A 178 -16.60 -8.59 -3.35
CA VAL A 178 -15.75 -9.72 -3.74
C VAL A 178 -14.32 -9.26 -4.02
N ILE A 179 -14.17 -8.17 -4.80
CA ILE A 179 -12.84 -7.61 -5.06
C ILE A 179 -12.16 -7.17 -3.76
N GLU A 180 -12.90 -6.55 -2.82
CA GLU A 180 -12.35 -6.13 -1.53
C GLU A 180 -11.83 -7.32 -0.72
N ASP A 181 -12.59 -8.39 -0.63
CA ASP A 181 -12.21 -9.62 0.06
C ASP A 181 -10.92 -10.21 -0.55
N GLN A 182 -10.88 -10.33 -1.87
CA GLN A 182 -9.69 -10.76 -2.61
C GLN A 182 -8.48 -9.87 -2.33
N LEU A 183 -8.64 -8.53 -2.30
CA LEU A 183 -7.55 -7.60 -2.00
C LEU A 183 -7.00 -7.74 -0.57
N VAL A 184 -7.86 -8.07 0.39
CA VAL A 184 -7.43 -8.36 1.77
C VAL A 184 -6.62 -9.65 1.83
N GLU A 185 -7.09 -10.73 1.20
CA GLU A 185 -6.38 -12.00 1.12
C GLU A 185 -5.02 -11.88 0.43
N LEU A 186 -4.94 -11.08 -0.63
CA LEU A 186 -3.73 -10.80 -1.39
C LEU A 186 -2.72 -9.87 -0.67
N LYS A 187 -3.05 -9.35 0.51
CA LYS A 187 -2.24 -8.35 1.24
C LYS A 187 -1.90 -7.12 0.39
N TYR A 188 -2.87 -6.67 -0.40
CA TYR A 188 -2.70 -5.57 -1.35
C TYR A 188 -2.04 -4.33 -0.73
N ARG A 189 -2.42 -3.95 0.50
CA ARG A 189 -1.85 -2.78 1.19
C ARG A 189 -0.34 -2.90 1.45
N GLU A 190 0.14 -4.10 1.76
CA GLU A 190 1.57 -4.33 2.01
C GLU A 190 2.37 -4.23 0.71
N ILE A 191 1.83 -4.82 -0.36
CA ILE A 191 2.44 -4.78 -1.69
C ILE A 191 2.49 -3.34 -2.19
N MET A 192 1.40 -2.58 -2.02
CA MET A 192 1.34 -1.19 -2.46
C MET A 192 2.32 -0.26 -1.75
N ARG A 193 2.62 -0.49 -0.47
CA ARG A 193 3.66 0.27 0.23
C ARG A 193 5.03 0.13 -0.45
N ASN A 194 5.36 -1.07 -0.92
CA ASN A 194 6.61 -1.31 -1.65
C ASN A 194 6.61 -0.63 -3.02
N VAL A 195 5.45 -0.65 -3.73
CA VAL A 195 5.27 0.03 -5.01
C VAL A 195 5.43 1.54 -4.86
N ILE A 196 4.77 2.15 -3.86
CA ILE A 196 4.87 3.58 -3.56
C ILE A 196 6.30 3.95 -3.21
N HIS A 197 6.96 3.18 -2.33
CA HIS A 197 8.34 3.43 -1.95
C HIS A 197 9.29 3.36 -3.16
N SER A 198 9.14 2.35 -4.03
CA SER A 198 9.90 2.24 -5.27
C SER A 198 9.70 3.45 -6.19
N GLY A 199 8.45 3.88 -6.38
CA GLY A 199 8.13 5.07 -7.16
C GLY A 199 8.75 6.34 -6.58
N ASN A 200 8.68 6.53 -5.28
CA ASN A 200 9.24 7.72 -4.63
C ASN A 200 10.78 7.75 -4.65
N VAL A 201 11.45 6.58 -4.64
CA VAL A 201 12.92 6.49 -4.68
C VAL A 201 13.47 6.49 -6.11
N TYR A 202 12.91 5.65 -6.98
CA TYR A 202 13.43 5.43 -8.33
C TYR A 202 12.65 6.16 -9.43
N GLY A 203 11.52 6.77 -9.08
CA GLY A 203 10.60 7.39 -10.01
C GLY A 203 9.49 6.48 -10.51
N THR A 204 9.67 5.17 -10.45
CA THR A 204 8.70 4.20 -10.93
C THR A 204 8.53 3.04 -9.96
N GLY A 205 7.28 2.70 -9.66
CA GLY A 205 6.90 1.52 -8.90
C GLY A 205 6.10 0.55 -9.77
N VAL A 206 6.34 -0.74 -9.67
CA VAL A 206 5.72 -1.75 -10.55
C VAL A 206 4.91 -2.75 -9.74
N LEU A 207 3.64 -2.88 -10.09
CA LEU A 207 2.73 -3.92 -9.64
C LEU A 207 2.50 -4.92 -10.77
N LYS A 208 2.50 -6.21 -10.49
CA LYS A 208 2.14 -7.27 -11.42
C LYS A 208 0.92 -8.04 -10.93
N GLY A 209 0.04 -8.38 -11.85
CA GLY A 209 -1.20 -9.15 -11.63
C GLY A 209 -2.44 -8.38 -12.07
N PRO A 210 -3.66 -8.93 -11.92
CA PRO A 210 -3.91 -10.27 -11.39
C PRO A 210 -3.49 -11.39 -12.35
N LEU A 211 -2.77 -12.36 -11.83
CA LEU A 211 -2.46 -13.59 -12.53
C LEU A 211 -3.37 -14.70 -11.98
N VAL A 212 -3.46 -15.79 -12.72
CA VAL A 212 -4.23 -16.96 -12.30
C VAL A 212 -3.31 -17.93 -11.57
N THR A 213 -3.64 -18.23 -10.31
CA THR A 213 -2.94 -19.27 -9.56
C THR A 213 -3.95 -20.26 -8.98
N ILE A 214 -3.50 -21.48 -8.77
CA ILE A 214 -4.27 -22.50 -8.06
C ILE A 214 -3.73 -22.53 -6.65
N SER A 215 -4.57 -22.20 -5.67
CA SER A 215 -4.23 -22.32 -4.27
C SER A 215 -4.95 -23.49 -3.64
N GLU A 216 -4.21 -24.31 -2.90
CA GLU A 216 -4.76 -25.38 -2.06
C GLU A 216 -5.38 -24.72 -0.82
N ASN A 217 -6.70 -24.66 -0.78
CA ASN A 217 -7.42 -24.17 0.38
C ASN A 217 -7.72 -25.32 1.34
N HIS A 218 -7.19 -25.21 2.53
CA HIS A 218 -7.44 -26.15 3.62
C HIS A 218 -8.64 -25.70 4.44
N GLN A 219 -9.80 -26.34 4.22
CA GLN A 219 -10.99 -26.06 5.01
C GLN A 219 -11.20 -27.13 6.07
N TYR A 220 -11.34 -26.70 7.32
CA TYR A 220 -11.71 -27.58 8.40
C TYR A 220 -13.23 -27.66 8.51
N TYR A 221 -13.81 -28.84 8.30
CA TYR A 221 -15.22 -29.05 8.52
C TYR A 221 -15.45 -30.05 9.64
N LYS A 222 -16.57 -29.86 10.32
CA LYS A 222 -16.98 -30.66 11.47
C LYS A 222 -17.73 -31.90 10.96
N GLN A 223 -17.16 -33.07 11.10
CA GLN A 223 -17.83 -34.32 10.79
C GLN A 223 -18.32 -34.99 12.06
N VAL A 224 -19.63 -35.25 12.15
CA VAL A 224 -20.21 -36.00 13.26
C VAL A 224 -20.16 -37.48 12.89
N SER A 225 -19.33 -38.25 13.58
CA SER A 225 -19.25 -39.69 13.43
C SER A 225 -20.56 -40.37 13.88
N LYS A 226 -20.89 -41.55 13.33
CA LYS A 226 -22.08 -42.34 13.74
C LYS A 226 -22.20 -42.61 15.24
N ASN A 227 -21.13 -42.42 15.99
CA ASN A 227 -21.08 -42.55 17.45
C ASN A 227 -21.26 -41.23 18.20
N GLY A 228 -21.72 -40.16 17.55
CA GLY A 228 -21.92 -38.86 18.16
C GLY A 228 -20.64 -38.09 18.53
N LYS A 229 -19.47 -38.58 18.14
CA LYS A 229 -18.19 -37.89 18.34
C LYS A 229 -17.95 -36.93 17.19
N GLU A 230 -17.80 -35.66 17.52
CA GLU A 230 -17.43 -34.64 16.55
C GLU A 230 -15.91 -34.66 16.31
N THR A 231 -15.52 -34.81 15.05
CA THR A 231 -14.11 -34.74 14.64
C THR A 231 -13.96 -33.67 13.56
N TRP A 232 -12.91 -32.89 13.66
CA TRP A 232 -12.53 -31.94 12.62
C TRP A 232 -11.74 -32.68 11.55
N MET A 233 -12.20 -32.60 10.32
CA MET A 233 -11.48 -33.14 9.17
C MET A 233 -11.01 -32.00 8.28
N LEU A 234 -9.80 -32.16 7.72
CA LEU A 234 -9.24 -31.26 6.72
C LEU A 234 -9.77 -31.70 5.36
N GLN A 235 -10.34 -30.76 4.64
CA GLN A 235 -10.70 -30.94 3.24
C GLN A 235 -9.86 -29.99 2.40
N GLU A 236 -9.15 -30.53 1.45
CA GLU A 236 -8.34 -29.80 0.49
C GLU A 236 -9.19 -29.53 -0.75
N HIS A 237 -9.30 -28.28 -1.11
CA HIS A 237 -9.96 -27.83 -2.33
C HIS A 237 -9.02 -26.95 -3.12
N ASP A 238 -8.78 -27.30 -4.35
CA ASP A 238 -8.09 -26.44 -5.30
C ASP A 238 -9.04 -25.32 -5.73
N THR A 239 -8.69 -24.12 -5.39
CA THR A 239 -9.44 -22.92 -5.81
C THR A 239 -8.57 -22.06 -6.71
N ILE A 240 -9.18 -21.57 -7.78
CA ILE A 240 -8.55 -20.58 -8.65
C ILE A 240 -8.63 -19.23 -7.94
N THR A 241 -7.47 -18.69 -7.63
CA THR A 241 -7.35 -17.39 -6.94
C THR A 241 -6.51 -16.42 -7.76
N PRO A 242 -6.79 -15.11 -7.69
CA PRO A 242 -5.91 -14.11 -8.27
C PRO A 242 -4.58 -14.09 -7.52
N PHE A 243 -3.51 -13.71 -8.20
CA PHE A 243 -2.19 -13.54 -7.63
C PHE A 243 -1.62 -12.18 -8.05
N ILE A 244 -1.03 -11.46 -7.09
CA ILE A 244 -0.36 -10.18 -7.32
C ILE A 244 1.01 -10.19 -6.68
N GLU A 245 1.96 -9.48 -7.28
CA GLU A 245 3.29 -9.30 -6.70
C GLU A 245 3.83 -7.89 -6.92
N TYR A 246 4.61 -7.39 -5.97
CA TYR A 246 5.49 -6.25 -6.19
C TYR A 246 6.70 -6.72 -6.98
N VAL A 247 6.92 -6.16 -8.16
CA VAL A 247 8.10 -6.44 -8.96
C VAL A 247 9.13 -5.34 -8.74
N ARG A 248 10.36 -5.75 -8.40
CA ARG A 248 11.45 -4.78 -8.27
C ARG A 248 11.73 -4.16 -9.62
N LEU A 249 11.87 -2.85 -9.66
CA LEU A 249 12.15 -2.11 -10.89
C LEU A 249 13.41 -2.63 -11.62
N TRP A 250 14.38 -3.12 -10.85
CA TRP A 250 15.63 -3.72 -11.34
C TRP A 250 15.43 -4.97 -12.19
N ASP A 251 14.34 -5.68 -11.96
CA ASP A 251 14.04 -6.96 -12.58
C ASP A 251 13.07 -6.85 -13.77
N VAL A 252 12.65 -5.60 -14.14
CA VAL A 252 11.71 -5.32 -15.25
C VAL A 252 12.43 -4.72 -16.42
N TYR A 253 12.33 -5.35 -17.58
CA TYR A 253 12.98 -4.98 -18.84
C TYR A 253 11.93 -4.78 -19.94
N PRO A 254 11.30 -3.59 -19.99
CA PRO A 254 10.32 -3.28 -21.02
C PRO A 254 10.99 -2.92 -22.35
N ASP A 255 10.19 -2.76 -23.39
CA ASP A 255 10.60 -2.19 -24.66
C ASP A 255 10.96 -0.71 -24.50
N MET A 256 12.25 -0.42 -24.48
CA MET A 256 12.78 0.94 -24.27
C MET A 256 12.62 1.86 -25.48
N SER A 257 12.08 1.37 -26.60
CA SER A 257 11.77 2.21 -27.76
C SER A 257 10.45 2.97 -27.60
N SER A 258 9.66 2.66 -26.58
CA SER A 258 8.33 3.20 -26.32
C SER A 258 8.38 4.24 -25.20
N GLU A 259 7.59 5.31 -25.32
CA GLU A 259 7.45 6.37 -24.30
C GLU A 259 6.38 6.02 -23.25
N ASN A 260 5.40 5.18 -23.61
CA ASN A 260 4.30 4.77 -22.76
C ASN A 260 4.20 3.25 -22.68
N LEU A 261 3.68 2.76 -21.57
CA LEU A 261 3.45 1.32 -21.36
C LEU A 261 2.49 0.72 -22.40
N ASP A 262 1.50 1.50 -22.86
CA ASP A 262 0.52 1.06 -23.84
C ASP A 262 1.14 0.85 -25.23
N ASP A 263 2.21 1.53 -25.55
CA ASP A 263 2.91 1.43 -26.83
C ASP A 263 3.97 0.33 -26.83
N CYS A 264 4.33 -0.21 -25.65
CA CYS A 264 5.31 -1.30 -25.54
C CYS A 264 4.87 -2.54 -26.33
N ARG A 265 5.82 -3.18 -26.98
CA ARG A 265 5.63 -4.46 -27.66
C ARG A 265 5.89 -5.65 -26.75
N TYR A 266 6.78 -5.50 -25.77
CA TYR A 266 7.11 -6.56 -24.81
C TYR A 266 7.57 -6.00 -23.47
N ILE A 267 7.45 -6.85 -22.46
CA ILE A 267 8.02 -6.65 -21.12
C ILE A 267 8.66 -7.97 -20.72
N VAL A 268 9.94 -7.94 -20.37
CA VAL A 268 10.65 -9.11 -19.83
C VAL A 268 10.89 -8.89 -18.34
N GLN A 269 10.51 -9.86 -17.53
CA GLN A 269 10.86 -9.90 -16.10
C GLN A 269 11.96 -10.94 -15.88
N ARG A 270 13.08 -10.50 -15.34
CA ARG A 270 14.17 -11.36 -14.93
C ARG A 270 13.91 -11.92 -13.55
N ARG A 271 13.85 -13.24 -13.43
CA ARG A 271 13.65 -13.94 -12.17
C ARG A 271 14.89 -14.73 -11.78
N LYS A 272 15.23 -14.66 -10.49
CA LYS A 272 16.30 -15.45 -9.91
C LYS A 272 15.65 -16.55 -9.09
N MET A 273 15.80 -17.79 -9.57
CA MET A 273 15.17 -18.93 -8.94
C MET A 273 16.18 -19.89 -8.38
N ASP A 274 15.84 -20.51 -7.26
CA ASP A 274 16.59 -21.62 -6.68
C ASP A 274 16.18 -22.95 -7.34
N LYS A 275 17.04 -23.96 -7.22
CA LYS A 275 16.77 -25.33 -7.74
C LYS A 275 15.40 -25.87 -7.26
N HIS A 276 15.05 -25.64 -5.99
CA HIS A 276 13.79 -26.12 -5.43
C HIS A 276 12.56 -25.41 -6.03
N GLU A 277 12.68 -24.13 -6.33
CA GLU A 277 11.61 -23.37 -7.00
C GLU A 277 11.38 -23.88 -8.42
N LEU A 278 12.43 -24.16 -9.19
CA LEU A 278 12.33 -24.75 -10.51
C LEU A 278 11.72 -26.16 -10.48
N ILE A 279 12.09 -27.00 -9.50
CA ILE A 279 11.47 -28.32 -9.30
C ILE A 279 9.98 -28.16 -8.93
N ASN A 280 9.60 -27.15 -8.18
CA ASN A 280 8.19 -26.89 -7.89
C ASN A 280 7.43 -26.40 -9.13
N LEU A 281 8.07 -25.61 -10.00
CA LEU A 281 7.47 -25.24 -11.30
C LEU A 281 7.30 -26.45 -12.20
N SER A 282 8.24 -27.40 -12.22
CA SER A 282 8.13 -28.60 -13.04
C SER A 282 6.97 -29.54 -12.65
N LYS A 283 6.42 -29.38 -11.44
CA LYS A 283 5.21 -30.13 -11.01
C LYS A 283 3.91 -29.56 -11.59
N ARG A 284 3.94 -28.36 -12.13
CA ARG A 284 2.78 -27.70 -12.71
C ARG A 284 2.59 -28.15 -14.14
N SER A 285 1.34 -28.35 -14.53
CA SER A 285 0.97 -28.83 -15.87
C SER A 285 1.20 -27.82 -17.00
N ASP A 286 1.41 -26.54 -16.64
CA ASP A 286 1.66 -25.46 -17.60
C ASP A 286 3.14 -25.24 -17.92
N PHE A 287 4.05 -26.03 -17.29
CA PHE A 287 5.49 -25.98 -17.52
C PHE A 287 6.02 -27.30 -18.08
N ASP A 288 7.05 -27.21 -18.90
CA ASP A 288 7.75 -28.37 -19.43
C ASP A 288 8.71 -28.95 -18.39
N ALA A 289 8.25 -30.01 -17.71
CA ALA A 289 9.00 -30.67 -16.65
C ALA A 289 10.29 -31.31 -17.16
N GLU A 290 10.25 -31.89 -18.37
CA GLU A 290 11.39 -32.64 -18.95
C GLU A 290 12.55 -31.69 -19.24
N THR A 291 12.27 -30.57 -19.88
CA THR A 291 13.26 -29.54 -20.18
C THR A 291 13.86 -28.93 -18.93
N ILE A 292 13.04 -28.62 -17.91
CA ILE A 292 13.54 -28.07 -16.62
C ILE A 292 14.49 -29.07 -15.95
N LEU A 293 14.11 -30.34 -15.85
CA LEU A 293 14.94 -31.35 -15.19
C LEU A 293 16.25 -31.66 -15.94
N LYS A 294 16.22 -31.67 -17.27
CA LYS A 294 17.43 -31.78 -18.10
C LYS A 294 18.38 -30.61 -17.86
N TYR A 295 17.85 -29.39 -17.88
CA TYR A 295 18.65 -28.18 -17.63
C TYR A 295 19.29 -28.18 -16.24
N LEU A 296 18.54 -28.58 -15.19
CA LEU A 296 19.07 -28.71 -13.84
C LEU A 296 20.15 -29.79 -13.69
N ALA A 297 20.16 -30.80 -14.55
CA ALA A 297 21.21 -31.83 -14.61
C ALA A 297 22.45 -31.31 -15.34
N GLU A 298 22.27 -30.51 -16.39
CA GLU A 298 23.35 -29.92 -17.19
C GLU A 298 24.09 -28.82 -16.41
N PHE A 299 23.33 -27.96 -15.69
CA PHE A 299 23.87 -26.85 -14.90
C PHE A 299 23.67 -27.06 -13.39
N PRO A 300 24.36 -28.01 -12.75
CA PRO A 300 24.15 -28.33 -11.33
C PRO A 300 24.54 -27.19 -10.39
N ASP A 301 25.39 -26.26 -10.83
CA ASP A 301 25.88 -25.13 -10.05
C ASP A 301 25.14 -23.80 -10.33
N GLY A 302 24.12 -23.84 -11.20
CA GLY A 302 23.39 -22.69 -11.65
C GLY A 302 24.12 -21.93 -12.78
N ASP A 303 23.39 -21.08 -13.48
CA ASP A 303 23.86 -20.27 -14.61
C ASP A 303 23.78 -18.77 -14.35
N TYR A 304 23.28 -18.40 -13.18
CA TYR A 304 23.03 -17.00 -12.86
C TYR A 304 24.31 -16.14 -12.84
N GLN A 305 24.34 -15.11 -13.68
CA GLN A 305 25.41 -14.13 -13.73
C GLN A 305 24.95 -12.80 -13.12
N LYS A 306 25.78 -12.24 -12.22
CA LYS A 306 25.52 -10.94 -11.62
C LYS A 306 25.70 -9.84 -12.65
N MET A 307 24.72 -8.98 -12.76
CA MET A 307 24.81 -7.74 -13.54
C MET A 307 25.61 -6.66 -12.79
N GLY A 308 26.13 -5.67 -13.53
CA GLY A 308 26.96 -4.61 -12.97
C GLY A 308 26.28 -3.86 -11.81
N PHE A 309 25.01 -3.50 -11.95
CA PHE A 309 24.24 -2.82 -10.88
C PHE A 309 24.07 -3.67 -9.61
N GLU A 310 24.03 -5.00 -9.72
CA GLU A 310 23.86 -5.87 -8.56
C GLU A 310 25.10 -5.88 -7.66
N THR A 311 26.28 -5.76 -8.26
CA THR A 311 27.53 -5.58 -7.53
C THR A 311 27.52 -4.27 -6.75
N GLU A 312 27.00 -3.21 -7.37
CA GLU A 312 26.81 -1.92 -6.73
C GLU A 312 25.76 -1.98 -5.60
N LEU A 313 24.64 -2.65 -5.82
CA LEU A 313 23.61 -2.85 -4.79
C LEU A 313 24.11 -3.67 -3.61
N SER A 314 24.90 -4.71 -3.86
CA SER A 314 25.49 -5.52 -2.78
C SER A 314 26.47 -4.71 -1.94
N SER A 315 27.23 -3.80 -2.56
CA SER A 315 28.12 -2.88 -1.82
C SER A 315 27.36 -1.86 -0.96
N LEU A 316 26.13 -1.53 -1.32
CA LEU A 316 25.24 -0.60 -0.60
C LEU A 316 24.37 -1.29 0.46
N GLY A 317 24.18 -2.60 0.35
CA GLY A 317 23.48 -3.41 1.36
C GLY A 317 24.45 -3.76 2.49
N ASP A 318 23.93 -3.77 3.73
CA ASP A 318 24.59 -4.45 4.85
C ASP A 318 24.44 -6.00 4.73
N ILE A 319 23.93 -6.46 3.58
CA ILE A 319 23.94 -7.87 3.22
C ILE A 319 25.41 -8.15 2.91
N ILE A 320 26.14 -8.52 3.94
CA ILE A 320 27.30 -9.36 3.79
C ILE A 320 26.71 -10.61 3.13
N GLU A 321 26.80 -10.68 1.80
CA GLU A 321 26.84 -11.99 1.18
C GLU A 321 27.95 -12.68 1.95
N ALA A 322 27.59 -13.63 2.81
CA ALA A 322 28.57 -14.43 3.49
C ALA A 322 29.47 -14.93 2.36
N GLN A 323 30.60 -14.28 2.20
CA GLN A 323 31.63 -14.76 1.31
C GLN A 323 31.85 -16.18 1.80
N ASP A 324 31.45 -17.09 0.99
CA ASP A 324 31.57 -18.52 1.10
C ASP A 324 32.64 -19.00 2.09
N ALA A 325 32.32 -18.93 3.38
CA ALA A 325 32.90 -19.81 4.33
C ALA A 325 32.23 -21.15 4.14
N ALA A 326 32.82 -21.99 3.31
CA ALA A 326 32.45 -23.36 3.00
C ALA A 326 31.15 -23.54 2.12
N GLY A 327 31.30 -23.39 0.80
CA GLY A 327 30.58 -24.26 -0.15
C GLY A 327 29.07 -24.15 -0.27
N SER A 328 28.40 -23.14 0.32
CA SER A 328 26.99 -22.85 0.12
C SER A 328 26.82 -21.69 -0.85
N ASN A 329 27.30 -21.88 -2.05
CA ASN A 329 26.82 -21.10 -3.19
C ASN A 329 25.36 -21.52 -3.37
N SER A 330 24.42 -20.65 -3.01
CA SER A 330 23.04 -20.89 -3.37
C SER A 330 22.97 -20.85 -4.89
N LYS A 331 22.93 -22.05 -5.49
CA LYS A 331 22.89 -22.27 -6.93
C LYS A 331 21.65 -21.60 -7.46
N LYS A 332 21.81 -20.49 -8.15
CA LYS A 332 20.71 -19.71 -8.71
C LYS A 332 20.68 -19.85 -10.21
N TYR A 333 19.49 -19.82 -10.73
CA TYR A 333 19.20 -19.91 -12.14
C TYR A 333 18.53 -18.62 -12.60
N GLU A 334 18.86 -18.20 -13.81
CA GLU A 334 18.23 -17.06 -14.46
C GLU A 334 17.05 -17.54 -15.30
N VAL A 335 15.87 -17.01 -14.99
CA VAL A 335 14.64 -17.28 -15.73
C VAL A 335 14.10 -15.97 -16.28
N LEU A 336 13.85 -15.93 -17.58
CA LEU A 336 13.23 -14.78 -18.24
C LEU A 336 11.75 -15.07 -18.45
N GLU A 337 10.90 -14.24 -17.84
CA GLU A 337 9.46 -14.25 -18.05
C GLU A 337 9.10 -13.13 -19.02
N PHE A 338 8.76 -13.52 -20.23
CA PHE A 338 8.39 -12.62 -21.31
C PHE A 338 6.87 -12.46 -21.42
N TRP A 339 6.42 -11.24 -21.57
CA TRP A 339 5.07 -10.88 -21.94
C TRP A 339 5.14 -9.97 -23.15
N GLY A 340 4.52 -10.34 -24.25
CA GLY A 340 4.61 -9.56 -25.46
C GLY A 340 3.90 -10.17 -26.65
N TYR A 341 3.97 -9.44 -27.77
CA TYR A 341 3.43 -9.89 -29.03
C TYR A 341 4.42 -10.80 -29.74
N VAL A 342 3.94 -11.95 -30.16
CA VAL A 342 4.69 -13.00 -30.85
C VAL A 342 3.87 -13.49 -32.03
N ASP A 343 4.55 -13.88 -33.10
CA ASP A 343 3.90 -14.46 -34.28
C ASP A 343 3.12 -15.72 -33.92
N ALA A 344 1.88 -15.80 -34.40
CA ALA A 344 1.00 -16.94 -34.16
C ALA A 344 1.61 -18.25 -34.67
N HIS A 345 2.35 -18.22 -35.79
CA HIS A 345 3.02 -19.37 -36.34
C HIS A 345 4.10 -19.94 -35.40
N ASP A 346 4.87 -19.07 -34.75
CA ASP A 346 5.92 -19.49 -33.80
C ASP A 346 5.30 -20.14 -32.56
N LEU A 347 4.16 -19.62 -32.11
CA LEU A 347 3.42 -20.17 -30.97
C LEU A 347 2.83 -21.57 -31.32
N GLU A 348 2.25 -21.72 -32.50
CA GLU A 348 1.73 -23.05 -32.96
C GLU A 348 2.86 -24.07 -33.08
N THR A 349 4.04 -23.68 -33.54
CA THR A 349 5.21 -24.57 -33.65
C THR A 349 5.66 -25.09 -32.28
N HIS A 350 5.45 -24.30 -31.21
CA HIS A 350 5.74 -24.70 -29.81
C HIS A 350 4.56 -25.34 -29.10
N GLY A 351 3.52 -25.77 -29.84
CA GLY A 351 2.40 -26.54 -29.31
C GLY A 351 1.35 -25.75 -28.56
N VAL A 352 1.32 -24.42 -28.70
CA VAL A 352 0.27 -23.59 -28.12
C VAL A 352 -1.01 -23.72 -28.92
N ASP A 353 -2.09 -24.15 -28.28
CA ASP A 353 -3.40 -24.22 -28.93
C ASP A 353 -4.03 -22.84 -29.06
N ILE A 354 -4.14 -22.37 -30.30
CA ILE A 354 -4.70 -21.04 -30.59
C ILE A 354 -6.20 -21.16 -30.88
N PRO A 355 -7.09 -20.51 -30.13
CA PRO A 355 -8.52 -20.49 -30.38
C PRO A 355 -8.84 -20.05 -31.81
N PHE A 356 -9.83 -20.69 -32.44
CA PHE A 356 -10.21 -20.40 -33.84
C PHE A 356 -10.47 -18.92 -34.11
N GLU A 357 -11.02 -18.22 -33.15
CA GLU A 357 -11.33 -16.78 -33.25
C GLU A 357 -10.07 -15.91 -33.35
N LYS A 358 -8.95 -16.38 -32.78
CA LYS A 358 -7.66 -15.66 -32.76
C LYS A 358 -6.73 -16.10 -33.90
N LYS A 359 -7.05 -17.16 -34.65
CA LYS A 359 -6.22 -17.67 -35.76
C LYS A 359 -6.06 -16.72 -36.94
N ALA A 360 -6.94 -15.72 -37.05
CA ALA A 360 -6.84 -14.67 -38.06
C ALA A 360 -5.82 -13.56 -37.71
N GLN A 361 -5.34 -13.52 -36.49
CA GLN A 361 -4.37 -12.51 -36.02
C GLN A 361 -2.96 -13.02 -36.31
N ILE A 362 -2.12 -12.14 -36.84
CA ILE A 362 -0.72 -12.44 -37.16
C ILE A 362 0.11 -12.53 -35.88
N GLU A 363 -0.09 -11.57 -34.96
CA GLU A 363 0.61 -11.47 -33.69
C GLU A 363 -0.37 -11.65 -32.53
N LEU A 364 0.02 -12.43 -31.53
CA LEU A 364 -0.76 -12.70 -30.33
C LEU A 364 0.02 -12.38 -29.09
N MET A 365 -0.71 -11.92 -28.05
CA MET A 365 -0.15 -11.68 -26.74
C MET A 365 0.14 -12.99 -26.04
N ALA A 366 1.41 -13.25 -25.75
CA ALA A 366 1.86 -14.48 -25.13
C ALA A 366 2.66 -14.24 -23.85
N ASN A 367 2.60 -15.24 -22.97
CA ASN A 367 3.47 -15.39 -21.80
C ASN A 367 4.43 -16.55 -22.05
N ILE A 368 5.72 -16.23 -22.13
CA ILE A 368 6.77 -17.19 -22.44
C ILE A 368 7.80 -17.16 -21.31
N TRP A 369 8.16 -18.33 -20.83
CA TRP A 369 9.22 -18.49 -19.84
C TRP A 369 10.40 -19.21 -20.47
N VAL A 370 11.57 -18.62 -20.33
CA VAL A 370 12.83 -19.10 -20.90
C VAL A 370 13.82 -19.34 -19.77
N LEU A 371 14.43 -20.53 -19.79
CA LEU A 371 15.49 -20.94 -18.89
C LEU A 371 16.75 -21.24 -19.72
N GLY A 372 17.77 -20.39 -19.61
CA GLY A 372 18.88 -20.41 -20.55
C GLY A 372 18.38 -20.26 -21.99
N ASP A 373 18.68 -21.23 -22.86
CA ASP A 373 18.31 -21.21 -24.29
C ASP A 373 17.01 -22.00 -24.58
N HIS A 374 16.27 -22.41 -23.53
CA HIS A 374 15.11 -23.28 -23.65
C HIS A 374 13.81 -22.62 -23.19
N VAL A 375 12.75 -22.81 -23.97
CA VAL A 375 11.41 -22.40 -23.57
C VAL A 375 10.84 -23.46 -22.62
N ILE A 376 10.54 -23.06 -21.39
CA ILE A 376 9.95 -23.94 -20.37
C ILE A 376 8.43 -23.76 -20.24
N LYS A 377 7.88 -22.66 -20.77
CA LYS A 377 6.45 -22.42 -20.87
C LYS A 377 6.16 -21.47 -22.02
N ALA A 378 5.15 -21.80 -22.83
CA ALA A 378 4.56 -20.88 -23.79
C ALA A 378 3.03 -20.98 -23.66
N ALA A 379 2.37 -19.85 -23.45
CA ALA A 379 0.91 -19.79 -23.30
C ALA A 379 0.38 -18.44 -23.77
N LEU A 380 -0.86 -18.38 -24.19
CA LEU A 380 -1.56 -17.12 -24.42
C LEU A 380 -1.83 -16.40 -23.11
N SER A 381 -2.06 -15.09 -23.17
CA SER A 381 -2.46 -14.33 -21.98
C SER A 381 -3.71 -14.95 -21.34
N PRO A 382 -3.67 -15.31 -20.04
CA PRO A 382 -4.76 -16.03 -19.39
C PRO A 382 -5.99 -15.14 -19.10
N VAL A 383 -5.82 -13.82 -19.04
CA VAL A 383 -6.90 -12.88 -18.74
C VAL A 383 -7.20 -12.03 -19.96
N GLU A 384 -8.40 -12.16 -20.49
CA GLU A 384 -8.87 -11.36 -21.62
C GLU A 384 -9.26 -9.95 -21.14
N GLY A 385 -9.07 -8.96 -22.01
CA GLY A 385 -9.36 -7.55 -21.69
C GLY A 385 -8.24 -6.80 -20.97
N ILE A 386 -7.14 -7.48 -20.62
CA ILE A 386 -5.95 -6.87 -20.05
C ILE A 386 -4.82 -6.97 -21.07
N LYS A 387 -4.26 -5.79 -21.46
CA LYS A 387 -3.11 -5.77 -22.35
C LYS A 387 -1.85 -6.24 -21.65
N TRP A 388 -1.54 -5.65 -20.48
CA TRP A 388 -0.37 -5.96 -19.68
C TRP A 388 -0.76 -6.38 -18.27
N PRO A 389 -0.18 -7.43 -17.70
CA PRO A 389 -0.32 -7.73 -16.28
C PRO A 389 0.63 -6.89 -15.41
N TYR A 390 1.12 -5.78 -15.92
CA TYR A 390 2.01 -4.85 -15.23
C TYR A 390 1.37 -3.49 -15.18
N PHE A 391 1.42 -2.85 -13.99
CA PHE A 391 0.91 -1.50 -13.76
C PHE A 391 2.02 -0.65 -13.16
N PHE A 392 2.23 0.54 -13.72
CA PHE A 392 3.31 1.43 -13.35
C PHE A 392 2.77 2.64 -12.60
N TYR A 393 3.32 2.89 -11.43
CA TYR A 393 3.16 4.13 -10.70
C TYR A 393 4.34 5.03 -10.97
N TYR A 394 4.10 6.25 -11.41
CA TYR A 394 5.12 7.28 -11.62
C TYR A 394 5.01 8.34 -10.54
N TYR A 395 6.14 8.65 -9.87
CA TYR A 395 6.20 9.79 -8.97
C TYR A 395 6.13 11.10 -9.78
N ASP A 396 7.03 11.27 -10.73
CA ASP A 396 7.00 12.33 -11.73
C ASP A 396 7.27 11.67 -13.09
N LYS A 397 6.33 11.83 -14.04
CA LYS A 397 6.42 11.17 -15.33
C LYS A 397 7.33 11.98 -16.24
N ASP A 398 8.40 11.35 -16.74
CA ASP A 398 9.24 11.89 -17.79
C ASP A 398 8.55 11.66 -19.15
N GLU A 399 8.37 12.72 -19.95
CA GLU A 399 7.77 12.64 -21.28
C GLU A 399 8.70 11.95 -22.29
N THR A 400 9.98 11.86 -22.00
CA THR A 400 11.02 11.31 -22.90
C THR A 400 11.44 9.88 -22.54
N SER A 401 10.92 9.34 -21.45
CA SER A 401 11.29 8.03 -20.92
C SER A 401 10.09 7.22 -20.48
N LEU A 402 10.18 5.91 -20.61
CA LEU A 402 9.19 5.01 -20.06
C LEU A 402 9.19 5.03 -18.51
N PHE A 403 10.30 5.43 -17.89
CA PHE A 403 10.44 5.52 -16.43
C PHE A 403 10.37 6.97 -15.98
N GLY A 404 9.77 7.18 -14.80
CA GLY A 404 9.68 8.52 -14.21
C GLY A 404 10.90 8.89 -13.36
N GLU A 405 10.87 10.10 -12.82
CA GLU A 405 11.87 10.61 -11.89
C GLU A 405 11.40 10.52 -10.43
N GLY A 406 12.31 10.13 -9.53
CA GLY A 406 12.07 10.04 -8.09
C GLY A 406 12.60 11.25 -7.33
N ILE A 407 12.19 11.36 -6.06
CA ILE A 407 12.64 12.44 -5.17
C ILE A 407 14.17 12.57 -5.10
N PRO A 408 14.96 11.49 -5.00
CA PRO A 408 16.41 11.62 -5.00
C PRO A 408 16.98 12.24 -6.27
N SER A 409 16.45 11.91 -7.43
CA SER A 409 16.86 12.48 -8.72
C SER A 409 16.61 13.98 -8.75
N ILE A 410 15.39 14.39 -8.40
CA ILE A 410 14.97 15.81 -8.33
C ILE A 410 15.80 16.61 -7.31
N MET A 411 16.20 15.96 -6.21
CA MET A 411 16.96 16.58 -5.13
C MET A 411 18.48 16.52 -5.29
N LYS A 412 19.00 15.92 -6.36
CA LYS A 412 20.43 15.59 -6.50
C LYS A 412 21.34 16.80 -6.30
N ASP A 413 21.13 17.86 -7.07
CA ASP A 413 21.98 19.04 -7.02
C ASP A 413 21.89 19.76 -5.67
N ILE A 414 20.69 19.86 -5.12
CA ILE A 414 20.47 20.49 -3.80
C ILE A 414 21.14 19.68 -2.69
N GLN A 415 21.02 18.35 -2.73
CA GLN A 415 21.66 17.47 -1.76
C GLN A 415 23.20 17.61 -1.80
N ASP A 416 23.76 17.74 -2.99
CA ASP A 416 25.20 17.90 -3.18
C ASP A 416 25.69 19.28 -2.70
N LEU A 417 24.92 20.35 -2.93
CA LEU A 417 25.19 21.69 -2.41
C LEU A 417 25.16 21.71 -0.88
N VAL A 418 24.14 21.11 -0.26
CA VAL A 418 24.04 21.01 1.19
C VAL A 418 25.19 20.22 1.78
N ASN A 419 25.52 19.06 1.21
CA ASN A 419 26.61 18.22 1.66
C ASN A 419 27.98 18.92 1.54
N SER A 420 28.22 19.65 0.45
CA SER A 420 29.48 20.37 0.23
C SER A 420 29.62 21.55 1.20
N SER A 421 28.54 22.30 1.40
CA SER A 421 28.52 23.43 2.38
C SER A 421 28.73 22.93 3.80
N PHE A 422 28.07 21.83 4.18
CA PHE A 422 28.23 21.25 5.52
C PHE A 422 29.66 20.72 5.77
N ARG A 423 30.25 20.04 4.77
CA ARG A 423 31.65 19.60 4.86
C ARG A 423 32.61 20.78 4.99
N ALA A 424 32.40 21.86 4.19
CA ALA A 424 33.20 23.06 4.27
C ALA A 424 33.07 23.75 5.64
N MET A 425 31.86 23.77 6.23
CA MET A 425 31.62 24.26 7.57
C MET A 425 32.39 23.45 8.62
N LEU A 426 32.33 22.10 8.54
CA LEU A 426 33.06 21.22 9.46
C LEU A 426 34.59 21.39 9.34
N ASP A 427 35.09 21.46 8.11
CA ASP A 427 36.53 21.69 7.86
C ASP A 427 36.95 23.06 8.37
N ASN A 428 36.18 24.12 8.14
CA ASN A 428 36.46 25.46 8.68
C ASN A 428 36.40 25.48 10.21
N ALA A 429 35.39 24.83 10.81
CA ALA A 429 35.29 24.71 12.26
C ALA A 429 36.47 23.96 12.87
N ALA A 430 36.91 22.87 12.23
CA ALA A 430 38.07 22.10 12.69
C ALA A 430 39.37 22.92 12.63
N ILE A 431 39.57 23.70 11.57
CA ILE A 431 40.77 24.55 11.43
C ILE A 431 40.72 25.74 12.39
N SER A 432 39.54 26.34 12.61
CA SER A 432 39.42 27.51 13.50
C SER A 432 39.36 27.15 15.00
N ALA A 433 38.99 25.91 15.34
CA ALA A 433 38.87 25.44 16.73
C ALA A 433 40.20 25.19 17.40
N GLY A 434 41.22 24.80 16.63
CA GLY A 434 42.55 24.53 17.14
C GLY A 434 43.51 25.74 16.93
N PRO A 435 44.41 26.03 17.87
CA PRO A 435 45.41 27.07 17.63
C PRO A 435 46.37 26.63 16.53
N GLN A 436 46.30 27.29 15.38
CA GLN A 436 47.33 27.18 14.37
C GLN A 436 48.48 28.09 14.76
N VAL A 437 49.66 27.53 14.88
CA VAL A 437 50.83 28.25 15.33
C VAL A 437 51.93 28.18 14.31
N GLU A 438 52.57 29.29 14.09
CA GLU A 438 53.84 29.40 13.40
C GLU A 438 54.93 29.43 14.47
N VAL A 439 55.89 28.54 14.38
CA VAL A 439 56.98 28.42 15.35
C VAL A 439 58.28 28.79 14.67
N ASN A 440 58.97 29.81 15.20
CA ASN A 440 60.29 30.12 14.77
C ASN A 440 61.29 29.25 15.56
N LEU A 441 61.86 28.27 14.88
CA LEU A 441 62.77 27.28 15.50
C LEU A 441 64.06 27.91 16.03
N ASP A 442 64.50 29.02 15.46
CA ASP A 442 65.75 29.69 15.90
C ASP A 442 65.57 30.42 17.24
N LEU A 443 64.36 30.69 17.64
CA LEU A 443 64.04 31.37 18.91
C LEU A 443 63.50 30.43 19.97
N LEU A 444 63.36 29.14 19.67
CA LEU A 444 62.92 28.11 20.62
C LEU A 444 64.15 27.49 21.31
N SER A 445 64.03 27.05 22.57
CA SER A 445 65.07 26.31 23.26
C SER A 445 65.31 24.95 22.58
N GLU A 446 66.55 24.51 22.48
CA GLU A 446 66.92 23.21 21.89
C GLU A 446 66.27 22.00 22.60
N ASP A 447 65.87 22.19 23.86
CA ASP A 447 65.17 21.15 24.65
C ASP A 447 63.65 21.13 24.45
N GLU A 448 63.08 22.02 23.64
CA GLU A 448 61.64 22.15 23.42
C GLU A 448 61.21 21.51 22.09
N ASP A 449 60.33 20.49 22.15
CA ASP A 449 59.69 19.96 20.95
C ASP A 449 58.49 20.86 20.54
N PRO A 450 58.53 21.50 19.36
CA PRO A 450 57.46 22.34 18.85
C PRO A 450 56.19 21.57 18.53
N ARG A 451 56.23 20.24 18.45
CA ARG A 451 55.09 19.35 18.18
C ARG A 451 54.30 18.98 19.44
N ASP A 452 54.93 19.16 20.61
CA ASP A 452 54.34 18.78 21.89
C ASP A 452 53.50 19.93 22.44
N PHE A 453 52.19 19.89 22.17
CA PHE A 453 51.23 20.93 22.50
C PHE A 453 50.20 20.39 23.51
N TYR A 454 50.24 20.92 24.76
CA TYR A 454 49.30 20.54 25.80
C TYR A 454 48.84 21.76 26.61
N PRO A 455 47.67 21.71 27.27
CA PRO A 455 47.18 22.82 28.10
C PRO A 455 48.21 23.20 29.19
N PHE A 456 48.37 24.52 29.38
CA PHE A 456 49.32 25.10 30.37
C PHE A 456 50.79 24.85 30.11
N LYS A 457 51.20 24.45 28.90
CA LYS A 457 52.60 24.33 28.54
C LYS A 457 53.30 25.71 28.62
N VAL A 458 54.42 25.78 29.28
CA VAL A 458 55.31 26.97 29.31
C VAL A 458 56.40 26.74 28.26
N TRP A 459 56.46 27.65 27.31
CA TRP A 459 57.45 27.61 26.25
C TRP A 459 58.71 28.36 26.64
N LEU A 460 59.84 27.70 26.62
CA LEU A 460 61.12 28.28 26.87
C LEU A 460 61.72 28.85 25.58
N ARG A 461 62.16 30.10 25.65
CA ARG A 461 62.70 30.84 24.52
C ARG A 461 64.14 31.21 24.76
N THR A 462 65.02 30.98 23.77
CA THR A 462 66.40 31.38 23.75
C THR A 462 66.61 32.45 22.69
N GLY A 463 67.42 33.48 22.95
CA GLY A 463 67.90 34.45 21.96
C GLY A 463 67.86 35.89 22.40
N GLU A 464 68.96 36.56 22.17
CA GLU A 464 69.08 38.04 22.22
C GLU A 464 68.43 38.60 20.98
N GLY A 465 67.25 39.25 21.07
CA GLY A 465 66.59 39.90 19.95
C GLY A 465 65.18 39.45 19.67
N ALA A 466 64.58 38.74 20.57
CA ALA A 466 63.14 38.45 20.47
C ALA A 466 62.34 39.64 21.04
N ASP A 467 62.02 40.60 20.21
CA ASP A 467 61.12 41.72 20.49
C ASP A 467 59.66 41.27 20.40
N ALA A 468 58.73 42.07 20.91
CA ALA A 468 57.31 41.81 20.81
C ALA A 468 56.82 41.71 19.36
N SER A 469 57.60 42.22 18.41
CA SER A 469 57.33 42.14 16.95
C SER A 469 57.76 40.79 16.31
N ASN A 470 58.63 39.98 17.00
CA ASN A 470 59.06 38.66 16.49
C ASN A 470 58.97 37.60 17.58
N PRO A 471 57.76 37.13 17.91
CA PRO A 471 57.53 36.09 18.91
C PRO A 471 58.03 34.74 18.41
N ALA A 472 58.60 33.89 19.33
CA ALA A 472 58.98 32.52 18.99
C ALA A 472 57.80 31.64 18.51
N ILE A 473 56.63 31.93 19.00
CA ILE A 473 55.37 31.29 18.61
C ILE A 473 54.37 32.35 18.24
N ARG A 474 53.87 32.31 17.01
CA ARG A 474 52.85 33.20 16.52
C ARG A 474 51.55 32.41 16.26
N GLN A 475 50.47 32.82 16.86
CA GLN A 475 49.17 32.25 16.59
C GLN A 475 48.60 32.82 15.28
N LEU A 476 48.26 31.92 14.35
CA LEU A 476 47.54 32.26 13.14
C LEU A 476 46.02 32.22 13.48
N GLN A 477 45.39 33.38 13.45
CA GLN A 477 43.95 33.49 13.66
C GLN A 477 43.20 33.21 12.35
N ILE A 478 42.55 32.07 12.28
CA ILE A 478 41.64 31.72 11.17
C ILE A 478 40.23 32.05 11.62
N GLN A 479 39.55 32.93 10.88
CA GLN A 479 38.21 33.31 11.20
C GLN A 479 37.25 32.16 10.92
N THR A 480 36.26 31.98 11.81
CA THR A 480 35.18 31.04 11.62
C THR A 480 34.06 31.67 10.82
N ASN A 481 33.66 31.10 9.70
CA ASN A 481 32.56 31.55 8.85
C ASN A 481 31.34 30.62 9.03
N SER A 482 31.19 29.99 10.19
CA SER A 482 30.12 28.99 10.44
C SER A 482 28.72 29.56 10.24
N ALA A 483 28.50 30.85 10.54
CA ALA A 483 27.21 31.50 10.35
C ALA A 483 26.81 31.60 8.86
N ASP A 484 27.78 31.93 8.01
CA ASP A 484 27.54 32.04 6.55
C ASP A 484 27.20 30.68 5.94
N TYR A 485 27.92 29.63 6.36
CA TYR A 485 27.61 28.28 5.93
C TYR A 485 26.25 27.80 6.40
N LEU A 486 25.83 28.12 7.63
CA LEU A 486 24.49 27.79 8.12
C LEU A 486 23.41 28.50 7.32
N ASN A 487 23.60 29.78 6.99
CA ASN A 487 22.67 30.52 6.14
C ASN A 487 22.57 29.93 4.74
N MET A 488 23.69 29.49 4.15
CA MET A 488 23.71 28.81 2.85
C MET A 488 22.96 27.44 2.89
N ILE A 489 23.23 26.66 3.93
CA ILE A 489 22.55 25.37 4.11
C ILE A 489 21.03 25.58 4.25
N GLU A 490 20.62 26.60 5.00
CA GLU A 490 19.20 26.91 5.20
C GLU A 490 18.54 27.38 3.89
N LEU A 491 19.25 28.19 3.10
CA LEU A 491 18.80 28.59 1.76
C LEU A 491 18.62 27.38 0.83
N PHE A 492 19.59 26.48 0.78
CA PHE A 492 19.50 25.29 -0.05
C PHE A 492 18.40 24.31 0.42
N ARG A 493 18.19 24.20 1.73
CA ARG A 493 17.05 23.45 2.28
C ARG A 493 15.72 24.06 1.82
N THR A 494 15.61 25.38 1.79
CA THR A 494 14.42 26.06 1.32
C THR A 494 14.17 25.80 -0.18
N TYR A 495 15.21 25.89 -1.00
CA TYR A 495 15.09 25.49 -2.41
C TYR A 495 14.70 24.02 -2.58
N GLY A 496 15.24 23.13 -1.75
CA GLY A 496 14.81 21.74 -1.75
C GLY A 496 13.33 21.55 -1.39
N ASP A 497 12.80 22.37 -0.50
CA ASP A 497 11.37 22.37 -0.17
C ASP A 497 10.52 22.89 -1.35
N GLU A 498 10.99 23.91 -2.06
CA GLU A 498 10.30 24.49 -3.21
C GLU A 498 10.28 23.52 -4.41
N ILE A 499 11.43 22.95 -4.78
CA ILE A 499 11.55 22.04 -5.94
C ILE A 499 10.74 20.76 -5.74
N THR A 500 10.77 20.19 -4.53
CA THR A 500 10.02 18.97 -4.25
C THR A 500 8.58 19.23 -3.86
N SER A 501 8.20 20.47 -3.58
CA SER A 501 6.92 20.87 -2.99
C SER A 501 6.59 20.13 -1.67
N ILE A 502 7.62 19.65 -0.96
CA ILE A 502 7.50 18.95 0.33
C ILE A 502 8.05 19.86 1.43
N PRO A 503 7.21 20.71 2.06
CA PRO A 503 7.67 21.66 3.07
C PRO A 503 7.98 20.97 4.41
N ARG A 504 8.87 21.55 5.18
CA ARG A 504 9.30 21.09 6.50
C ARG A 504 8.17 20.95 7.51
N THR A 505 7.12 21.73 7.37
CA THR A 505 5.91 21.64 8.20
C THR A 505 5.24 20.27 8.16
N MET A 506 5.44 19.48 7.10
CA MET A 506 4.87 18.14 6.98
C MET A 506 5.46 17.13 7.98
N TRP A 507 6.70 17.32 8.42
CA TRP A 507 7.30 16.46 9.46
C TRP A 507 7.45 17.14 10.81
N GLY A 508 6.74 18.27 11.04
CA GLY A 508 6.60 18.91 12.35
C GLY A 508 7.64 19.98 12.67
N GLU A 509 8.48 20.41 11.73
CA GLU A 509 9.32 21.60 11.92
C GLU A 509 8.47 22.88 11.75
N PRO A 510 8.34 23.74 12.76
CA PRO A 510 7.62 25.01 12.63
C PRO A 510 8.42 25.98 11.77
N THR A 511 7.89 26.38 10.62
CA THR A 511 8.53 27.35 9.73
C THR A 511 7.88 28.73 9.91
N GLY A 512 8.63 29.71 10.50
CA GLY A 512 8.27 31.12 10.55
C GLY A 512 7.20 31.52 11.55
N THR A 513 6.98 32.84 11.65
CA THR A 513 6.03 33.44 12.58
C THR A 513 4.55 33.14 12.29
N ASN A 514 4.22 32.82 11.03
CA ASN A 514 2.84 32.55 10.61
C ASN A 514 2.35 31.15 11.01
N ALA A 515 3.28 30.21 11.33
CA ALA A 515 2.95 28.86 11.80
C ALA A 515 2.51 28.80 13.28
N ARG A 516 2.36 29.93 13.95
CA ARG A 516 1.96 29.99 15.39
C ARG A 516 0.44 29.92 15.60
N THR A 517 -0.36 30.06 14.57
CA THR A 517 -1.83 29.98 14.66
C THR A 517 -2.34 28.72 14.02
N SER A 518 -3.34 28.09 14.62
CA SER A 518 -3.96 26.85 14.06
C SER A 518 -4.49 27.05 12.63
N GLY A 519 -5.04 28.23 12.32
CA GLY A 519 -5.49 28.60 10.98
C GLY A 519 -4.34 28.72 9.97
N GLY A 520 -3.19 29.29 10.38
CA GLY A 520 -2.00 29.37 9.52
C GLY A 520 -1.39 28.02 9.21
N ILE A 521 -1.34 27.11 10.19
CA ILE A 521 -0.89 25.73 9.99
C ILE A 521 -1.84 24.97 9.05
N SER A 522 -3.15 25.11 9.25
CA SER A 522 -4.16 24.47 8.40
C SER A 522 -4.07 24.95 6.94
N MET A 523 -3.85 26.24 6.73
CA MET A 523 -3.69 26.81 5.38
C MET A 523 -2.39 26.32 4.68
N LEU A 524 -1.28 26.21 5.41
CA LEU A 524 -0.02 25.68 4.90
C LEU A 524 -0.12 24.18 4.55
N LEU A 525 -0.79 23.40 5.40
CA LEU A 525 -1.06 22.00 5.12
C LEU A 525 -2.02 21.82 3.93
N GLY A 526 -3.03 22.70 3.82
CA GLY A 526 -3.94 22.72 2.67
C GLY A 526 -3.22 22.93 1.34
N ASN A 527 -2.27 23.88 1.27
CA ASN A 527 -1.48 24.12 0.07
C ASN A 527 -0.51 22.96 -0.26
N ALA A 528 0.13 22.39 0.75
CA ALA A 528 0.99 21.22 0.57
C ALA A 528 0.19 19.98 0.08
N ASN A 529 -1.07 19.86 0.48
CA ASN A 529 -1.96 18.80 0.01
C ASN A 529 -2.27 18.88 -1.50
N ILE A 530 -2.14 20.05 -2.15
CA ILE A 530 -2.41 20.18 -3.58
C ILE A 530 -1.42 19.32 -4.41
N THR A 531 -0.13 19.41 -4.09
CA THR A 531 0.88 18.61 -4.81
C THR A 531 0.73 17.11 -4.56
N ILE A 532 0.38 16.73 -3.31
CA ILE A 532 0.11 15.32 -2.98
C ILE A 532 -1.10 14.79 -3.75
N LYS A 533 -2.09 15.62 -4.06
CA LYS A 533 -3.25 15.23 -4.89
C LYS A 533 -2.84 14.80 -6.29
N ASP A 534 -1.87 15.45 -6.89
CA ASP A 534 -1.34 15.05 -8.21
C ASP A 534 -0.64 13.69 -8.10
N GLN A 535 0.09 13.44 -7.01
CA GLN A 535 0.70 12.13 -6.75
C GLN A 535 -0.36 11.02 -6.55
N VAL A 536 -1.43 11.32 -5.80
CA VAL A 536 -2.57 10.40 -5.63
C VAL A 536 -3.23 10.14 -6.97
N LYS A 537 -3.40 11.17 -7.81
CA LYS A 537 -3.97 11.02 -9.15
C LYS A 537 -3.09 10.17 -10.06
N ASN A 538 -1.77 10.40 -10.05
CA ASN A 538 -0.82 9.57 -10.79
C ASN A 538 -0.90 8.09 -10.36
N PHE A 539 -1.08 7.84 -9.06
CA PHE A 539 -1.30 6.51 -8.53
C PHE A 539 -2.64 5.92 -8.97
N ASP A 540 -3.71 6.71 -8.91
CA ASP A 540 -5.05 6.28 -9.34
C ASP A 540 -5.09 5.95 -10.83
N ASP A 541 -4.48 6.77 -11.69
CA ASP A 541 -4.44 6.58 -13.14
C ASP A 541 -3.49 5.44 -13.54
N GLY A 542 -2.34 5.28 -12.86
CA GLY A 542 -1.34 4.27 -13.18
C GLY A 542 -1.60 2.89 -12.58
N ILE A 543 -2.20 2.84 -11.39
CA ILE A 543 -2.43 1.58 -10.66
C ILE A 543 -3.89 1.37 -10.29
N THR A 544 -4.52 2.24 -9.48
CA THR A 544 -5.83 1.93 -8.89
C THR A 544 -6.86 1.59 -9.95
N LYS A 545 -7.07 2.47 -10.93
CA LYS A 545 -8.09 2.29 -11.96
C LYS A 545 -7.78 1.08 -12.87
N PRO A 546 -6.60 0.97 -13.50
CA PRO A 546 -6.32 -0.14 -14.41
C PRO A 546 -6.24 -1.49 -13.67
N PHE A 547 -5.71 -1.54 -12.46
CA PHE A 547 -5.61 -2.76 -11.69
C PHE A 547 -6.98 -3.26 -11.19
N ILE A 548 -7.84 -2.39 -10.65
CA ILE A 548 -9.19 -2.80 -10.23
C ILE A 548 -10.03 -3.20 -11.46
N THR A 549 -9.83 -2.56 -12.61
CA THR A 549 -10.43 -2.99 -13.88
C THR A 549 -9.94 -4.38 -14.28
N ALA A 550 -8.66 -4.67 -14.09
CA ALA A 550 -8.10 -6.00 -14.32
C ALA A 550 -8.68 -7.05 -13.37
N MET A 551 -8.86 -6.72 -12.09
CA MET A 551 -9.53 -7.59 -11.10
C MET A 551 -11.00 -7.83 -11.46
N TYR A 552 -11.68 -6.82 -12.01
CA TYR A 552 -13.03 -6.98 -12.53
C TYR A 552 -13.06 -7.98 -13.69
N TYR A 553 -12.19 -7.85 -14.71
CA TYR A 553 -12.12 -8.79 -15.83
C TYR A 553 -11.75 -10.21 -15.36
N TRP A 554 -10.85 -10.32 -14.39
CA TRP A 554 -10.50 -11.60 -13.77
C TRP A 554 -11.73 -12.27 -13.14
N ASN A 555 -12.52 -11.52 -12.36
CA ASN A 555 -13.73 -12.04 -11.73
C ASN A 555 -14.82 -12.39 -12.75
N MET A 556 -14.94 -11.63 -13.84
CA MET A 556 -15.88 -11.95 -14.92
C MET A 556 -15.58 -13.31 -15.59
N GLN A 557 -14.28 -13.68 -15.67
CA GLN A 557 -13.84 -14.90 -16.34
C GLN A 557 -13.78 -16.11 -15.40
N PHE A 558 -13.22 -15.95 -14.22
CA PHE A 558 -12.88 -17.06 -13.34
C PHE A 558 -13.81 -17.25 -12.15
N ASN A 559 -14.60 -16.25 -11.77
CA ASN A 559 -15.53 -16.40 -10.66
C ASN A 559 -16.76 -17.21 -11.08
N SER A 560 -17.17 -18.16 -10.22
CA SER A 560 -18.32 -19.03 -10.45
C SER A 560 -19.67 -18.40 -10.13
N ASP A 561 -19.69 -17.27 -9.38
CA ASP A 561 -20.93 -16.59 -9.01
C ASP A 561 -21.42 -15.71 -10.18
N GLU A 562 -22.51 -16.10 -10.80
CA GLU A 562 -23.12 -15.34 -11.90
C GLU A 562 -23.84 -14.06 -11.43
N ASP A 563 -24.17 -13.97 -10.17
CA ASP A 563 -24.87 -12.80 -9.61
C ASP A 563 -23.99 -11.55 -9.53
N ILE A 564 -22.67 -11.71 -9.59
CA ILE A 564 -21.72 -10.60 -9.58
C ILE A 564 -21.37 -10.12 -10.99
N LYS A 565 -21.66 -10.93 -12.04
CA LYS A 565 -21.28 -10.64 -13.42
C LYS A 565 -22.24 -9.62 -14.04
N GLY A 566 -21.70 -8.53 -14.54
CA GLY A 566 -22.46 -7.46 -15.18
C GLY A 566 -21.51 -6.44 -15.82
N ASP A 567 -22.07 -5.45 -16.50
CA ASP A 567 -21.31 -4.38 -17.15
C ASP A 567 -21.09 -3.22 -16.19
N TYR A 568 -19.84 -3.04 -15.76
CA TYR A 568 -19.45 -2.04 -14.77
C TYR A 568 -18.27 -1.21 -15.23
N ALA A 569 -18.24 0.03 -14.75
CA ALA A 569 -17.11 0.94 -14.86
C ALA A 569 -16.41 1.04 -13.49
N VAL A 570 -15.08 1.03 -13.51
CA VAL A 570 -14.27 1.27 -12.32
C VAL A 570 -13.94 2.74 -12.23
N VAL A 571 -14.27 3.34 -11.09
CA VAL A 571 -13.99 4.74 -10.79
C VAL A 571 -12.99 4.81 -9.64
N ALA A 572 -11.81 5.41 -9.90
CA ALA A 572 -10.87 5.74 -8.85
C ALA A 572 -11.35 7.01 -8.13
N ARG A 573 -11.39 6.97 -6.81
CA ARG A 573 -11.92 8.05 -5.96
C ARG A 573 -10.86 8.69 -5.06
N GLY A 574 -9.61 8.23 -5.09
CA GLY A 574 -8.58 8.62 -4.15
C GLY A 574 -8.34 10.12 -4.07
N SER A 575 -8.18 10.80 -5.20
CA SER A 575 -7.95 12.25 -5.22
C SER A 575 -9.23 13.07 -5.01
N SER A 576 -10.36 12.62 -5.56
CA SER A 576 -11.64 13.35 -5.49
C SER A 576 -12.37 13.16 -4.17
N SER A 577 -12.27 11.98 -3.55
CA SER A 577 -12.98 11.68 -2.30
C SER A 577 -12.43 12.47 -1.11
N LEU A 578 -11.11 12.66 -1.05
CA LEU A 578 -10.45 13.43 0.03
C LEU A 578 -10.87 14.90 0.03
N ILE A 579 -10.86 15.52 -1.16
CA ILE A 579 -11.30 16.92 -1.28
C ILE A 579 -12.78 17.05 -1.02
N ALA A 580 -13.55 16.14 -1.64
CA ALA A 580 -15.01 16.14 -1.49
C ALA A 580 -15.43 15.88 -0.04
N LYS A 581 -14.76 14.98 0.69
CA LYS A 581 -15.03 14.75 2.13
C LYS A 581 -14.72 15.99 2.96
N GLU A 582 -13.54 16.59 2.78
CA GLU A 582 -13.13 17.74 3.56
C GLU A 582 -14.01 18.98 3.28
N VAL A 583 -14.28 19.27 2.00
CA VAL A 583 -15.19 20.37 1.61
C VAL A 583 -16.62 20.07 2.04
N ARG A 584 -17.10 18.82 1.88
CA ARG A 584 -18.45 18.40 2.28
C ARG A 584 -18.62 18.46 3.80
N SER A 585 -17.62 18.02 4.57
CA SER A 585 -17.61 18.10 6.03
C SER A 585 -17.72 19.56 6.50
N GLN A 586 -16.87 20.45 5.96
CA GLN A 586 -16.93 21.87 6.26
C GLN A 586 -18.26 22.52 5.84
N ALA A 587 -18.73 22.19 4.64
CA ALA A 587 -20.03 22.69 4.14
C ALA A 587 -21.22 22.19 4.99
N LEU A 588 -21.21 20.92 5.42
CA LEU A 588 -22.24 20.35 6.30
C LEU A 588 -22.21 20.99 7.70
N ILE A 589 -21.02 21.23 8.25
CA ILE A 589 -20.89 21.93 9.55
C ILE A 589 -21.38 23.36 9.44
N GLN A 590 -20.99 24.10 8.39
CA GLN A 590 -21.48 25.46 8.14
C GLN A 590 -22.99 25.47 7.93
N PHE A 591 -23.53 24.53 7.15
CA PHE A 591 -24.98 24.40 6.94
C PHE A 591 -25.72 24.11 8.25
N ALA A 592 -25.16 23.23 9.10
CA ALA A 592 -25.70 22.94 10.43
C ALA A 592 -25.70 24.15 11.35
N GLN A 593 -24.67 24.99 11.28
CA GLN A 593 -24.57 26.23 12.03
C GLN A 593 -25.58 27.29 11.51
N MET A 594 -25.70 27.44 10.21
CA MET A 594 -26.65 28.38 9.57
C MET A 594 -28.11 28.03 9.84
N THR A 595 -28.44 26.71 9.84
CA THR A 595 -29.82 26.20 10.03
C THR A 595 -30.15 25.89 11.49
N GLY A 596 -29.36 26.40 12.46
CA GLY A 596 -29.57 26.25 13.90
C GLY A 596 -30.74 27.06 14.47
N ASN A 597 -31.44 27.86 13.66
CA ASN A 597 -32.52 28.74 14.06
C ASN A 597 -33.89 27.99 14.16
N GLU A 598 -34.77 28.43 15.06
CA GLU A 598 -36.10 27.83 15.26
C GLU A 598 -36.95 27.78 13.98
N LEU A 599 -36.79 28.75 13.07
CA LEU A 599 -37.52 28.85 11.80
C LEU A 599 -37.12 27.75 10.81
N ASP A 600 -35.86 27.32 10.81
CA ASP A 600 -35.32 26.35 9.87
C ASP A 600 -35.42 24.89 10.38
N MET A 601 -35.66 24.71 11.69
CA MET A 601 -35.82 23.39 12.29
C MET A 601 -36.97 22.54 11.70
N GLY A 602 -37.99 23.20 11.16
CA GLY A 602 -39.15 22.53 10.53
C GLY A 602 -38.92 22.09 9.08
N THR A 603 -37.95 22.68 8.38
CA THR A 603 -37.69 22.45 6.95
C THR A 603 -36.53 21.50 6.70
N VAL A 604 -35.56 21.42 7.59
CA VAL A 604 -34.37 20.60 7.45
C VAL A 604 -34.52 19.24 8.14
N LYS A 605 -34.29 18.14 7.42
CA LYS A 605 -34.24 16.79 8.01
C LYS A 605 -32.98 16.65 8.90
N ARG A 606 -33.03 17.20 10.10
CA ARG A 606 -31.91 17.30 11.03
C ARG A 606 -31.27 15.94 11.39
N PRO A 607 -32.00 14.83 11.61
CA PRO A 607 -31.40 13.53 11.85
C PRO A 607 -30.54 13.03 10.68
N ALA A 608 -30.99 13.23 9.44
CA ALA A 608 -30.24 12.86 8.25
C ALA A 608 -28.97 13.71 8.08
N MET A 609 -29.06 15.01 8.41
CA MET A 609 -27.91 15.92 8.37
C MET A 609 -26.86 15.58 9.44
N ILE A 610 -27.29 15.27 10.66
CA ILE A 610 -26.38 14.88 11.75
C ILE A 610 -25.69 13.57 11.41
N ARG A 611 -26.39 12.60 10.81
CA ARG A 611 -25.77 11.35 10.32
C ARG A 611 -24.76 11.62 9.20
N ALA A 612 -25.07 12.49 8.25
CA ALA A 612 -24.15 12.88 7.20
C ALA A 612 -22.90 13.59 7.76
N ILE A 613 -23.04 14.37 8.82
CA ILE A 613 -21.91 14.98 9.54
C ILE A 613 -21.10 13.91 10.27
N ALA A 614 -21.75 13.01 11.01
CA ALA A 614 -21.08 11.92 11.71
C ALA A 614 -20.32 10.99 10.73
N GLU A 615 -20.94 10.68 9.57
CA GLU A 615 -20.31 9.93 8.49
C GLU A 615 -19.10 10.67 7.89
N SER A 616 -19.21 11.99 7.70
CA SER A 616 -18.11 12.81 7.17
C SER A 616 -16.96 12.98 8.15
N LEU A 617 -17.21 12.85 9.46
CA LEU A 617 -16.23 12.90 10.55
C LEU A 617 -15.71 11.50 10.97
N ASP A 618 -16.12 10.45 10.25
CA ASP A 618 -15.74 9.05 10.53
C ASP A 618 -16.24 8.50 11.89
N LEU A 619 -17.29 9.08 12.44
CA LEU A 619 -17.90 8.67 13.71
C LEU A 619 -19.06 7.69 13.52
N SER A 620 -19.27 7.16 12.30
CA SER A 620 -20.38 6.26 11.95
C SER A 620 -20.34 4.91 12.69
N GLY A 621 -19.16 4.48 13.15
CA GLY A 621 -18.97 3.24 13.90
C GLY A 621 -19.41 3.31 15.38
N GLU A 622 -19.60 4.50 15.93
CA GLU A 622 -19.85 4.69 17.37
C GLU A 622 -21.34 4.74 17.77
N ASN A 623 -22.27 4.49 16.83
CA ASN A 623 -23.73 4.57 17.05
C ASN A 623 -24.21 5.83 17.78
N LEU A 624 -23.54 6.96 17.53
CA LEU A 624 -23.83 8.23 18.20
C LEU A 624 -25.16 8.86 17.79
N VAL A 625 -25.74 8.44 16.67
CA VAL A 625 -26.98 8.98 16.13
C VAL A 625 -28.02 7.88 15.94
N TYR A 626 -29.18 8.04 16.55
CA TYR A 626 -30.28 7.08 16.44
C TYR A 626 -30.68 6.83 14.98
N THR A 627 -31.00 5.59 14.65
CA THR A 627 -31.58 5.19 13.37
C THR A 627 -33.02 5.74 13.22
N ASP A 628 -33.52 5.83 11.98
CA ASP A 628 -34.88 6.30 11.73
C ASP A 628 -35.93 5.45 12.45
N LYS A 629 -35.71 4.13 12.55
CA LYS A 629 -36.59 3.21 13.28
C LYS A 629 -36.58 3.47 14.80
N GLU A 630 -35.42 3.74 15.38
CA GLU A 630 -35.29 4.07 16.80
C GLU A 630 -35.93 5.43 17.12
N ILE A 631 -35.80 6.41 16.21
CA ILE A 631 -36.47 7.71 16.32
C ILE A 631 -38.01 7.54 16.26
N GLU A 632 -38.49 6.70 15.34
CA GLU A 632 -39.92 6.42 15.25
C GLU A 632 -40.48 5.73 16.50
N VAL A 633 -39.77 4.71 17.00
CA VAL A 633 -40.13 4.01 18.25
C VAL A 633 -40.13 4.99 19.43
N ARG A 634 -39.12 5.83 19.54
CA ARG A 634 -39.03 6.83 20.61
C ARG A 634 -40.15 7.88 20.52
N ASN A 635 -40.47 8.34 19.31
CA ASN A 635 -41.58 9.27 19.08
C ASN A 635 -42.92 8.62 19.41
N GLN A 636 -43.14 7.34 19.07
CA GLN A 636 -44.31 6.58 19.46
C GLN A 636 -44.41 6.42 20.98
N GLN A 637 -43.32 6.08 21.66
CA GLN A 637 -43.29 6.02 23.11
C GLN A 637 -43.59 7.37 23.78
N GLN A 638 -43.04 8.46 23.25
CA GLN A 638 -43.34 9.81 23.76
C GLN A 638 -44.78 10.21 23.52
N GLN A 639 -45.35 9.85 22.37
CA GLN A 639 -46.77 10.10 22.08
C GLN A 639 -47.69 9.27 22.98
N GLN A 640 -47.36 8.00 23.21
CA GLN A 640 -48.09 7.13 24.15
C GLN A 640 -48.03 7.68 25.56
N ALA A 641 -46.81 8.02 26.05
CA ALA A 641 -46.66 8.62 27.39
C ALA A 641 -47.42 9.94 27.52
N ALA A 642 -47.42 10.79 26.48
CA ALA A 642 -48.21 12.02 26.48
C ALA A 642 -49.73 11.78 26.40
N GLN A 643 -50.20 10.72 25.76
CA GLN A 643 -51.61 10.29 25.76
C GLN A 643 -52.03 9.74 27.12
N GLU A 644 -51.22 8.88 27.72
CA GLU A 644 -51.41 8.35 29.07
C GLU A 644 -51.45 9.50 30.11
N GLU A 645 -50.59 10.47 29.99
CA GLU A 645 -50.55 11.63 30.87
C GLU A 645 -51.82 12.50 30.69
N ARG A 646 -52.32 12.65 29.48
CA ARG A 646 -53.60 13.35 29.22
C ARG A 646 -54.80 12.58 29.74
N GLN A 647 -54.85 11.26 29.58
CA GLN A 647 -55.91 10.42 30.11
C GLN A 647 -55.90 10.45 31.64
N TRP A 648 -54.74 10.27 32.26
CA TRP A 648 -54.57 10.39 33.70
C TRP A 648 -55.02 11.75 34.24
N MET A 649 -54.65 12.86 33.55
CA MET A 649 -55.11 14.21 33.93
C MET A 649 -56.65 14.35 33.79
N SER A 650 -57.27 13.76 32.78
CA SER A 650 -58.72 13.81 32.59
C SER A 650 -59.47 13.05 33.67
N GLU A 651 -58.99 11.84 34.04
CA GLU A 651 -59.53 11.02 35.13
C GLU A 651 -59.42 11.72 36.49
N MET A 652 -58.28 12.39 36.73
CA MET A 652 -58.06 13.13 37.98
C MET A 652 -58.96 14.38 38.08
N VAL A 653 -59.24 15.04 36.97
CA VAL A 653 -60.19 16.18 36.93
C VAL A 653 -61.62 15.68 37.22
N GLU A 654 -61.97 14.47 36.80
CA GLU A 654 -63.27 13.87 37.04
C GLU A 654 -63.43 13.47 38.51
N VAL A 655 -62.41 12.84 39.10
CA VAL A 655 -62.35 12.52 40.53
C VAL A 655 -62.39 13.80 41.39
N ALA A 656 -61.69 14.85 41.03
CA ALA A 656 -61.72 16.14 41.74
C ALA A 656 -63.14 16.78 41.76
N ARG A 657 -63.92 16.62 40.67
CA ARG A 657 -65.30 17.05 40.60
C ARG A 657 -66.24 16.25 41.52
N GLU A 658 -66.01 14.95 41.60
CA GLU A 658 -66.83 14.04 42.43
C GLU A 658 -66.64 14.32 43.94
N TYR A 659 -65.43 14.69 44.35
CA TYR A 659 -65.11 15.05 45.75
C TYR A 659 -65.24 16.56 46.06
N GLY A 660 -65.72 17.39 45.13
CA GLY A 660 -65.99 18.84 45.37
C GLY A 660 -64.72 19.69 45.57
N ILE A 661 -63.57 19.22 45.16
CA ILE A 661 -62.29 19.88 45.26
C ILE A 661 -62.04 20.65 43.95
N SER A 662 -61.48 21.86 44.04
CA SER A 662 -61.16 22.56 42.79
C SER A 662 -60.06 21.84 41.99
N PRO A 663 -60.27 21.52 40.68
CA PRO A 663 -59.33 20.76 39.89
C PRO A 663 -57.91 21.36 39.83
N SER A 664 -57.80 22.67 39.97
CA SER A 664 -56.50 23.39 39.97
C SER A 664 -55.68 23.09 41.23
N SER A 665 -56.31 23.08 42.42
CA SER A 665 -55.62 22.81 43.68
C SER A 665 -55.17 21.38 43.85
N MET A 666 -55.93 20.41 43.27
CA MET A 666 -55.56 19.00 43.27
C MET A 666 -54.41 18.72 42.29
N LEU A 667 -54.40 19.31 41.09
CA LEU A 667 -53.35 19.21 40.14
C LEU A 667 -52.02 19.83 40.65
N ASP A 668 -52.08 20.93 41.37
CA ASP A 668 -50.90 21.58 41.95
C ASP A 668 -50.32 20.75 43.10
N SER A 669 -51.18 20.12 43.93
CA SER A 669 -50.70 19.21 44.96
C SER A 669 -50.06 17.96 44.40
N LEU A 670 -50.59 17.38 43.33
CA LEU A 670 -50.02 16.23 42.65
C LEU A 670 -48.74 16.55 41.88
N ARG A 671 -48.65 17.71 41.31
CA ARG A 671 -47.38 18.19 40.70
C ARG A 671 -46.29 18.38 41.75
N MET A 672 -46.63 18.86 42.93
CA MET A 672 -45.68 18.94 44.05
C MET A 672 -45.24 17.55 44.54
N MET A 673 -46.21 16.63 44.75
CA MET A 673 -45.85 15.24 45.10
C MET A 673 -44.96 14.53 44.10
N ARG A 674 -45.23 14.73 42.79
CA ARG A 674 -44.45 14.11 41.73
C ARG A 674 -43.04 14.74 41.64
N ARG A 675 -42.88 16.01 41.96
CA ARG A 675 -41.59 16.65 42.10
C ARG A 675 -40.79 16.15 43.28
N GLU A 676 -41.44 15.95 44.43
CA GLU A 676 -40.82 15.38 45.62
C GLU A 676 -40.41 13.92 45.43
N LEU A 677 -41.21 13.11 44.71
CA LEU A 677 -40.89 11.71 44.36
C LEU A 677 -39.71 11.61 43.37
N ASN A 678 -39.57 12.55 42.44
CA ASN A 678 -38.45 12.59 41.52
C ASN A 678 -37.15 13.15 42.12
N GLU A 679 -37.25 14.00 43.16
CA GLU A 679 -36.09 14.56 43.85
C GLU A 679 -35.59 13.64 45.01
N ASN A 680 -36.38 12.63 45.43
CA ASN A 680 -36.00 11.73 46.51
C ASN A 680 -36.38 10.26 46.20
N PRO A 681 -35.52 9.44 45.61
CA PRO A 681 -35.83 8.07 45.18
C PRO A 681 -35.96 7.06 46.34
N ASN A 682 -35.98 7.48 47.63
CA ASN A 682 -36.18 6.59 48.79
C ASN A 682 -37.47 6.97 49.55
N PRO A 683 -38.61 6.26 49.35
CA PRO A 683 -39.81 6.52 50.15
C PRO A 683 -39.60 6.04 51.59
N PRO A 684 -40.13 6.77 52.62
CA PRO A 684 -40.12 6.31 53.99
C PRO A 684 -41.03 5.09 54.15
N ALA A 685 -40.51 4.04 54.81
CA ALA A 685 -41.22 2.80 55.10
C ALA A 685 -42.49 3.06 55.87
N GLY A 686 -43.66 2.79 55.30
CA GLY A 686 -44.93 2.79 56.00
C GLY A 686 -46.17 3.03 55.12
N PHE A 687 -46.41 2.19 54.11
CA PHE A 687 -47.75 1.98 53.59
C PHE A 687 -47.83 0.54 53.06
N THR A 688 -48.38 -0.35 53.88
CA THR A 688 -48.85 -1.69 53.47
C THR A 688 -50.27 -1.55 52.95
N GLY A 689 -50.45 -1.83 51.71
CA GLY A 689 -51.78 -1.84 51.12
C GLY A 689 -51.78 -2.43 49.70
N SER A 690 -52.08 -3.74 49.65
CA SER A 690 -52.60 -4.53 48.53
C SER A 690 -51.75 -4.68 47.27
N ASP A 691 -51.29 -5.93 47.17
CA ASP A 691 -50.86 -6.67 45.99
C ASP A 691 -51.75 -6.51 44.75
N GLU A 692 -51.08 -6.79 43.65
CA GLU A 692 -51.55 -7.00 42.27
C GLU A 692 -51.44 -5.79 41.37
N LEU A 693 -50.39 -5.81 40.64
CA LEU A 693 -50.24 -5.59 39.19
C LEU A 693 -48.88 -5.03 38.86
N MET A 694 -48.15 -5.87 38.18
CA MET A 694 -47.26 -5.63 37.05
C MET A 694 -45.90 -6.27 37.17
N GLY A 695 -45.73 -7.17 36.28
CA GLY A 695 -44.53 -7.93 36.01
C GLY A 695 -43.34 -7.09 35.68
N ALA A 696 -42.27 -7.60 36.16
CA ALA A 696 -40.92 -7.12 36.05
C ALA A 696 -40.45 -6.93 34.62
N THR A 697 -39.69 -5.87 34.39
CA THR A 697 -38.56 -5.94 33.48
C THR A 697 -37.32 -5.52 34.23
N ASP A 698 -36.45 -6.52 34.43
CA ASP A 698 -35.11 -6.37 34.99
C ASP A 698 -34.29 -5.41 34.11
N VAL A 699 -33.82 -4.36 34.75
CA VAL A 699 -32.68 -3.57 34.21
C VAL A 699 -31.52 -3.84 35.16
N GLU A 700 -30.62 -4.69 34.75
CA GLU A 700 -29.31 -4.88 35.38
C GLU A 700 -28.57 -3.55 35.45
N SER A 701 -28.30 -3.11 36.65
CA SER A 701 -27.39 -2.03 36.97
C SER A 701 -25.94 -2.50 36.73
N MET A 702 -25.28 -2.00 35.69
CA MET A 702 -23.83 -2.11 35.56
C MET A 702 -23.16 -1.13 36.53
N GLU A 703 -22.48 -1.70 37.53
CA GLU A 703 -21.55 -1.02 38.42
C GLU A 703 -20.40 -0.37 37.62
N ASN A 704 -20.14 0.88 37.94
CA ASN A 704 -18.94 1.59 37.53
C ASN A 704 -17.73 1.08 38.32
N PRO A 705 -16.64 0.62 37.71
CA PRO A 705 -15.40 0.40 38.44
C PRO A 705 -14.67 1.72 38.69
N ALA A 706 -14.30 1.92 39.94
CA ALA A 706 -13.51 3.04 40.46
C ALA A 706 -12.18 3.20 39.71
N GLY A 707 -11.86 4.46 39.37
CA GLY A 707 -10.56 4.84 38.85
C GLY A 707 -9.43 4.72 39.88
N PRO A 708 -8.20 4.45 39.43
CA PRO A 708 -7.07 4.34 40.34
C PRO A 708 -6.57 5.71 40.80
N SER A 709 -6.36 5.78 42.12
CA SER A 709 -5.70 6.89 42.81
C SER A 709 -4.25 7.09 42.35
N ASN A 710 -3.89 8.33 42.14
CA ASN A 710 -2.51 8.80 41.96
C ASN A 710 -1.67 8.54 43.22
N PRO A 711 -0.45 8.03 43.11
CA PRO A 711 0.54 8.17 44.15
C PRO A 711 1.43 9.41 43.88
N GLU A 712 1.57 10.18 44.95
CA GLU A 712 2.50 11.29 45.10
C GLU A 712 3.95 10.85 44.80
N GLY A 713 4.68 11.70 44.07
CA GLY A 713 6.10 11.57 43.86
C GLY A 713 6.91 12.17 45.03
N PRO A 714 8.11 11.64 45.29
CA PRO A 714 9.06 12.37 46.15
C PRO A 714 9.92 13.31 45.32
N SER A 715 10.12 14.46 45.93
CA SER A 715 11.12 15.49 45.60
C SER A 715 12.56 14.95 45.72
N GLU A 716 13.37 15.06 44.67
CA GLU A 716 14.71 15.64 44.64
C GLU A 716 15.12 15.91 43.19
#